data_1bdeb6a3cd15f2850228e4abebb342d4
#
_entry.id   1bdeb6a3cd15f2850228e4abebb342d4
#
_cell.length_a   1.000
_cell.length_b   1.000
_cell.length_c   1.000
_cell.angle_alpha   90.00
_cell.angle_beta   90.00
_cell.angle_gamma   90.00
#
_symmetry.space_group_name_H-M   'P 1'
#
loop_
_entity.id
_entity.type
_entity.pdbx_description
1 polymer ?
#
loop_
_entity_poly.entity_id
_entity_poly.type
_entity_poly.pdbx_seq_one_letter_code
_entity_poly.pdbx_strand_id
1 'polypeptide(L)'
;MTVPSKKTPAGGETGLYAVLPLRDIVVFPHMIVPLFVGREKSIRALEEVMGVDKQILLATQKNAADDDPQADAIYTVGTIANVLQLLKLPDGTVKVLVEGIARAEITGFSERSDYHEANATTLVEPEEDPVEIEALARSVVADFENYVKLNKKISPEVVGAAGQIDDYSKLADTVASHLAIKIPEKQDMLSILSVRARLEKAMSFMESEISVLQVEKRIRSRVKRQMEKTQREYYLNEQMKAIQKELGDGEDGRDEAAELEERIKKTKLSKEAREKAHAELKKLRQMSPMSAEATVVRNYLDWLLSIPWGKRSKVKNDLNLADEVLDAEHYGLEKVKDRIVEYLAVQARSTKIKGPILCLVGPPGVGKTSLARSIAKATGREYVRMSLGGVRDEAEIRGHRRTYIGSMPGKVIQSMKKAKKSNPLFLLDEIDKMGQDFRGDPSSALLEVLDPEQNSTFMDHYLEVEYDLSNVMFVTTANTLNIPGPLMDRMEIIRIAGYTEDEKLEIAKRHLLPKAIRDHALQPKEFSVSEGALRAIIRSYTREAGVRNLERELMKLARKAVTEILKTKKKSVKVTEANIDDYLGVEKFRFGQIDGEDQVGVVTGLAWTEVGGELLTIEGVMMPGKGRMTVTGNLRDVMKESISAAASYVRSRAIDFGVEPPLFDRRDIHVHVPEGATPKDGPSAGIAMVTAIVSILTGIPVRKDIAMTGEITLRGRVLPIGGLKEKLLAALRGGIKTVLIPEENAKDLAEIPDNVKNGLEIIPVKHANEVIKHALVRQPEPIEWTEPAHVPTSNPVEDDAASQIAH
;
A
#
# COMPACT_ATOMS: atom_id res chain seq x y z
N MET A 1 8.98 58.09 -21.27
CA MET A 1 8.89 58.22 -19.84
C MET A 1 9.57 57.02 -19.19
N THR A 2 10.78 57.19 -18.75
CA THR A 2 11.57 56.18 -18.08
C THR A 2 11.03 55.94 -16.69
N VAL A 3 10.55 54.73 -16.41
CA VAL A 3 10.14 54.27 -15.08
C VAL A 3 11.41 54.18 -14.23
N PRO A 4 11.46 54.73 -13.01
CA PRO A 4 12.62 54.63 -12.14
C PRO A 4 12.77 53.15 -11.71
N SER A 5 13.93 52.54 -11.96
CA SER A 5 14.32 51.25 -11.46
C SER A 5 14.28 51.27 -9.94
N LYS A 6 13.35 50.53 -9.32
CA LYS A 6 13.31 50.32 -7.88
C LYS A 6 14.51 49.47 -7.48
N LYS A 7 15.17 49.85 -6.43
CA LYS A 7 16.35 49.17 -5.83
C LYS A 7 15.96 47.76 -5.43
N THR A 8 16.68 46.78 -5.94
CA THR A 8 16.75 45.45 -5.35
C THR A 8 17.31 45.63 -3.91
N PRO A 9 16.71 44.99 -2.86
CA PRO A 9 17.26 45.11 -1.52
C PRO A 9 18.71 44.63 -1.51
N ALA A 10 19.58 45.39 -0.89
CA ALA A 10 20.99 44.97 -0.77
C ALA A 10 21.07 43.70 0.10
N GLY A 11 21.93 42.77 -0.28
CA GLY A 11 22.09 41.52 0.45
C GLY A 11 22.43 41.75 1.92
N GLY A 12 21.75 41.03 2.85
CA GLY A 12 21.93 41.15 4.28
C GLY A 12 21.05 42.21 4.95
N GLU A 13 20.19 42.92 4.23
CA GLU A 13 19.20 43.82 4.83
C GLU A 13 18.08 43.05 5.53
N THR A 14 17.83 43.37 6.79
CA THR A 14 16.70 42.88 7.56
C THR A 14 15.54 43.85 7.46
N GLY A 15 14.38 43.38 7.08
CA GLY A 15 13.18 44.17 6.98
C GLY A 15 11.96 43.48 7.59
N LEU A 16 10.94 44.25 7.88
CA LEU A 16 9.66 43.76 8.35
C LEU A 16 8.70 43.63 7.14
N TYR A 17 8.20 42.42 6.88
CA TYR A 17 7.34 42.13 5.72
C TYR A 17 6.05 41.45 6.13
N ALA A 18 4.95 41.81 5.45
CA ALA A 18 3.75 41.00 5.51
C ALA A 18 3.99 39.66 4.82
N VAL A 19 3.54 38.56 5.45
CA VAL A 19 3.77 37.19 4.97
C VAL A 19 2.51 36.65 4.33
N LEU A 20 2.64 36.12 3.14
CA LEU A 20 1.58 35.39 2.45
C LEU A 20 1.88 33.88 2.47
N PRO A 21 1.21 33.07 3.32
CA PRO A 21 1.39 31.63 3.35
C PRO A 21 0.80 30.98 2.09
N LEU A 22 1.64 30.22 1.35
CA LEU A 22 1.27 29.54 0.11
C LEU A 22 1.01 28.05 0.38
N ARG A 23 -0.07 27.48 -0.20
CA ARG A 23 -0.48 26.09 0.07
C ARG A 23 0.29 25.05 -0.74
N ASP A 24 0.37 25.28 -2.03
CA ASP A 24 0.74 24.27 -3.04
C ASP A 24 1.77 24.74 -4.06
N ILE A 25 2.38 25.88 -3.81
CA ILE A 25 3.40 26.45 -4.69
C ILE A 25 4.58 27.02 -3.90
N VAL A 26 5.76 26.83 -4.45
CA VAL A 26 6.99 27.52 -4.03
C VAL A 26 7.32 28.53 -5.10
N VAL A 27 7.48 29.79 -4.73
CA VAL A 27 7.82 30.88 -5.65
C VAL A 27 9.31 31.15 -5.56
N PHE A 28 9.99 31.06 -6.69
CA PHE A 28 11.41 31.37 -6.81
C PHE A 28 11.65 32.82 -7.20
N PRO A 29 12.85 33.41 -6.95
CA PRO A 29 13.22 34.67 -7.51
C PRO A 29 13.04 34.70 -9.03
N HIS A 30 12.67 35.88 -9.57
CA HIS A 30 12.40 36.14 -11.00
C HIS A 30 11.18 35.39 -11.58
N MET A 31 10.44 34.64 -10.76
CA MET A 31 9.20 33.97 -11.17
C MET A 31 8.02 34.92 -11.11
N ILE A 32 7.27 35.02 -12.21
CA ILE A 32 6.00 35.76 -12.25
C ILE A 32 4.85 34.76 -12.18
N VAL A 33 4.02 34.85 -11.15
CA VAL A 33 2.96 33.87 -10.93
C VAL A 33 1.65 34.54 -10.49
N PRO A 34 0.50 34.13 -11.07
CA PRO A 34 -0.81 34.50 -10.56
C PRO A 34 -1.19 33.62 -9.38
N LEU A 35 -1.52 34.23 -8.25
CA LEU A 35 -1.99 33.55 -7.04
C LEU A 35 -3.47 33.90 -6.81
N PHE A 36 -4.24 32.93 -6.32
CA PHE A 36 -5.63 33.09 -5.89
C PHE A 36 -5.67 33.03 -4.36
N VAL A 37 -6.05 34.12 -3.74
CA VAL A 37 -6.02 34.31 -2.30
C VAL A 37 -7.44 34.48 -1.78
N GLY A 38 -7.88 33.52 -0.94
CA GLY A 38 -9.24 33.55 -0.35
C GLY A 38 -9.25 33.66 1.18
N ARG A 39 -8.08 33.53 1.84
CA ARG A 39 -7.98 33.65 3.31
C ARG A 39 -8.06 35.12 3.74
N GLU A 40 -8.88 35.42 4.75
CA GLU A 40 -9.10 36.80 5.22
C GLU A 40 -7.79 37.47 5.68
N LYS A 41 -6.95 36.74 6.47
CA LYS A 41 -5.63 37.26 6.91
C LYS A 41 -4.70 37.58 5.72
N SER A 42 -4.71 36.71 4.71
CA SER A 42 -3.89 36.87 3.51
C SER A 42 -4.37 38.04 2.62
N ILE A 43 -5.69 38.27 2.56
CA ILE A 43 -6.28 39.39 1.82
C ILE A 43 -5.91 40.71 2.52
N ARG A 44 -5.99 40.77 3.86
CA ARG A 44 -5.56 41.94 4.64
C ARG A 44 -4.08 42.24 4.47
N ALA A 45 -3.22 41.22 4.47
CA ALA A 45 -1.80 41.41 4.20
C ALA A 45 -1.55 42.04 2.83
N LEU A 46 -2.26 41.60 1.79
CA LEU A 46 -2.15 42.18 0.45
C LEU A 46 -2.67 43.62 0.37
N GLU A 47 -3.77 43.93 1.04
CA GLU A 47 -4.34 45.29 1.08
C GLU A 47 -3.40 46.30 1.75
N GLU A 48 -2.77 45.92 2.87
CA GLU A 48 -1.80 46.74 3.57
C GLU A 48 -0.58 47.03 2.68
N VAL A 49 -0.03 46.00 2.07
CA VAL A 49 1.17 46.12 1.21
C VAL A 49 0.92 47.01 -0.02
N MET A 50 -0.31 47.02 -0.57
CA MET A 50 -0.67 47.87 -1.72
C MET A 50 -0.62 49.35 -1.38
N GLY A 51 -0.81 49.70 -0.11
CA GLY A 51 -0.76 51.10 0.39
C GLY A 51 0.68 51.65 0.63
N VAL A 52 1.69 50.80 0.74
CA VAL A 52 3.05 51.16 1.14
C VAL A 52 4.05 50.83 0.04
N ASP A 53 4.82 49.74 0.14
CA ASP A 53 5.97 49.47 -0.72
C ASP A 53 5.70 48.43 -1.83
N LYS A 54 4.54 47.82 -1.85
CA LYS A 54 4.14 46.72 -2.76
C LYS A 54 5.04 45.49 -2.67
N GLN A 55 5.80 45.32 -1.59
CA GLN A 55 6.64 44.13 -1.33
C GLN A 55 5.97 43.23 -0.30
N ILE A 56 5.95 41.93 -0.58
CA ILE A 56 5.35 40.91 0.28
C ILE A 56 6.29 39.72 0.36
N LEU A 57 6.33 39.04 1.49
CA LEU A 57 7.12 37.82 1.68
C LEU A 57 6.23 36.61 1.40
N LEU A 58 6.58 35.83 0.40
CA LEU A 58 5.90 34.60 0.02
C LEU A 58 6.61 33.43 0.71
N ALA A 59 5.94 32.72 1.58
CA ALA A 59 6.47 31.56 2.28
C ALA A 59 5.51 30.38 2.18
N THR A 60 6.01 29.21 1.83
CA THR A 60 5.18 28.01 1.64
C THR A 60 4.87 27.39 2.99
N GLN A 61 3.66 26.88 3.18
CA GLN A 61 3.27 26.12 4.37
C GLN A 61 3.70 24.65 4.26
N LYS A 62 4.04 24.01 5.39
CA LYS A 62 4.48 22.62 5.43
C LYS A 62 3.37 21.61 5.16
N ASN A 63 2.14 21.96 5.54
CA ASN A 63 0.96 21.13 5.30
C ASN A 63 -0.10 21.90 4.53
N ALA A 64 -0.37 21.50 3.29
CA ALA A 64 -1.35 22.17 2.41
C ALA A 64 -2.81 22.12 2.93
N ALA A 65 -3.15 21.19 3.82
CA ALA A 65 -4.50 21.06 4.38
C ALA A 65 -4.81 22.04 5.52
N ASP A 66 -3.81 22.76 6.03
CA ASP A 66 -3.98 23.71 7.11
C ASP A 66 -4.53 25.03 6.59
N ASP A 67 -5.70 25.42 7.12
CA ASP A 67 -6.37 26.66 6.69
C ASP A 67 -5.84 27.90 7.40
N ASP A 68 -5.29 27.81 8.61
CA ASP A 68 -4.69 28.92 9.36
C ASP A 68 -3.34 28.49 9.94
N PRO A 69 -2.30 28.36 9.07
CA PRO A 69 -0.99 27.87 9.50
C PRO A 69 -0.34 28.82 10.52
N GLN A 70 0.09 28.27 11.65
CA GLN A 70 0.87 28.97 12.64
C GLN A 70 2.31 29.15 12.16
N ALA A 71 3.10 29.96 12.87
CA ALA A 71 4.48 30.30 12.49
C ALA A 71 5.38 29.05 12.28
N ASP A 72 5.21 28.02 13.09
CA ASP A 72 5.95 26.74 13.00
C ASP A 72 5.53 25.85 11.82
N ALA A 73 4.32 26.07 11.30
CA ALA A 73 3.79 25.37 10.12
C ALA A 73 4.20 26.00 8.77
N ILE A 74 4.98 27.09 8.79
CA ILE A 74 5.50 27.80 7.61
C ILE A 74 7.00 27.49 7.47
N TYR A 75 7.51 27.38 6.23
CA TYR A 75 8.92 27.25 6.00
C TYR A 75 9.67 28.57 6.31
N THR A 76 10.88 28.47 6.83
CA THR A 76 11.70 29.62 7.27
C THR A 76 12.31 30.40 6.11
N VAL A 77 12.56 29.75 4.98
CA VAL A 77 13.07 30.42 3.78
C VAL A 77 11.92 30.68 2.81
N GLY A 78 11.76 31.93 2.42
CA GLY A 78 10.73 32.39 1.47
C GLY A 78 11.33 33.29 0.40
N THR A 79 10.46 33.90 -0.38
CA THR A 79 10.83 34.83 -1.46
C THR A 79 10.15 36.16 -1.25
N ILE A 80 10.93 37.26 -1.16
CA ILE A 80 10.39 38.62 -1.23
C ILE A 80 9.91 38.85 -2.65
N ALA A 81 8.69 39.29 -2.81
CA ALA A 81 8.06 39.49 -4.11
C ALA A 81 7.40 40.87 -4.22
N ASN A 82 7.40 41.42 -5.43
CA ASN A 82 6.61 42.59 -5.78
C ASN A 82 5.19 42.21 -6.17
N VAL A 83 4.20 42.94 -5.69
CA VAL A 83 2.83 42.85 -6.15
C VAL A 83 2.66 43.71 -7.42
N LEU A 84 2.57 43.07 -8.57
CA LEU A 84 2.42 43.72 -9.88
C LEU A 84 0.98 44.17 -10.14
N GLN A 85 0.00 43.30 -9.85
CA GLN A 85 -1.42 43.55 -10.10
C GLN A 85 -2.28 42.84 -9.05
N LEU A 86 -3.34 43.47 -8.61
CA LEU A 86 -4.34 42.92 -7.70
C LEU A 86 -5.72 43.13 -8.29
N LEU A 87 -6.53 42.05 -8.36
CA LEU A 87 -7.88 42.03 -8.89
C LEU A 87 -8.80 41.33 -7.90
N LYS A 88 -9.81 42.05 -7.37
CA LYS A 88 -10.85 41.44 -6.53
C LYS A 88 -11.90 40.77 -7.41
N LEU A 89 -12.22 39.52 -7.14
CA LEU A 89 -13.22 38.72 -7.86
C LEU A 89 -14.59 38.83 -7.16
N PRO A 90 -15.69 38.55 -7.88
CA PRO A 90 -17.05 38.69 -7.31
C PRO A 90 -17.37 37.71 -6.17
N ASP A 91 -16.61 36.61 -6.07
CA ASP A 91 -16.72 35.57 -5.04
C ASP A 91 -15.96 35.91 -3.74
N GLY A 92 -15.37 37.10 -3.67
CA GLY A 92 -14.59 37.57 -2.52
C GLY A 92 -13.12 37.12 -2.54
N THR A 93 -12.69 36.27 -3.49
CA THR A 93 -11.28 35.92 -3.66
C THR A 93 -10.50 37.07 -4.34
N VAL A 94 -9.20 37.12 -4.08
CA VAL A 94 -8.29 38.09 -4.70
C VAL A 94 -7.32 37.38 -5.61
N LYS A 95 -7.33 37.73 -6.89
CA LYS A 95 -6.30 37.33 -7.84
C LYS A 95 -5.17 38.34 -7.79
N VAL A 96 -3.96 37.87 -7.42
CA VAL A 96 -2.78 38.74 -7.36
C VAL A 96 -1.69 38.20 -8.29
N LEU A 97 -1.07 39.09 -9.04
CA LEU A 97 0.11 38.77 -9.85
C LEU A 97 1.35 39.24 -9.09
N VAL A 98 2.25 38.32 -8.77
CA VAL A 98 3.45 38.60 -8.01
C VAL A 98 4.71 38.24 -8.81
N GLU A 99 5.78 39.00 -8.58
CA GLU A 99 7.11 38.73 -9.15
C GLU A 99 8.12 38.53 -8.00
N GLY A 100 8.74 37.36 -7.92
CA GLY A 100 9.77 37.09 -6.95
C GLY A 100 11.02 37.95 -7.20
N ILE A 101 11.61 38.51 -6.14
CA ILE A 101 12.79 39.38 -6.22
C ILE A 101 14.02 38.69 -5.67
N ALA A 102 13.99 38.29 -4.39
CA ALA A 102 15.12 37.77 -3.66
C ALA A 102 14.70 36.74 -2.62
N ARG A 103 15.59 35.82 -2.28
CA ARG A 103 15.43 34.90 -1.17
C ARG A 103 15.55 35.63 0.15
N ALA A 104 14.75 35.26 1.12
CA ALA A 104 14.86 35.78 2.48
C ALA A 104 14.58 34.72 3.52
N GLU A 105 15.30 34.77 4.62
CA GLU A 105 15.09 33.91 5.78
C GLU A 105 14.30 34.65 6.85
N ILE A 106 13.23 34.02 7.32
CA ILE A 106 12.38 34.52 8.39
C ILE A 106 13.13 34.34 9.71
N THR A 107 13.44 35.41 10.40
CA THR A 107 14.13 35.40 11.69
C THR A 107 13.15 35.38 12.86
N GLY A 108 11.91 35.82 12.67
CA GLY A 108 10.87 35.81 13.68
C GLY A 108 9.57 36.41 13.18
N PHE A 109 8.43 35.91 13.65
CA PHE A 109 7.10 36.47 13.40
C PHE A 109 6.80 37.56 14.43
N SER A 110 6.03 38.60 14.05
CA SER A 110 5.51 39.59 14.98
C SER A 110 4.23 39.04 15.68
N GLU A 111 3.89 39.62 16.83
CA GLU A 111 2.69 39.25 17.60
C GLU A 111 1.38 39.80 16.99
N ARG A 112 1.38 40.18 15.74
CA ARG A 112 0.23 40.76 15.05
C ARG A 112 -0.83 39.68 14.77
N SER A 113 -2.11 40.00 15.06
CA SER A 113 -3.19 39.00 14.98
C SER A 113 -4.06 39.11 13.72
N ASP A 114 -4.01 40.24 13.02
CA ASP A 114 -4.86 40.53 11.86
C ASP A 114 -4.31 39.92 10.54
N TYR A 115 -3.01 39.80 10.40
CA TYR A 115 -2.31 39.04 9.34
C TYR A 115 -0.91 38.59 9.79
N HIS A 116 -0.29 37.71 9.05
CA HIS A 116 1.08 37.27 9.34
C HIS A 116 2.10 38.31 8.91
N GLU A 117 2.96 38.72 9.83
CA GLU A 117 4.04 39.66 9.62
C GLU A 117 5.32 39.08 10.24
N ALA A 118 6.45 39.20 9.54
CA ALA A 118 7.71 38.64 10.01
C ALA A 118 8.91 39.54 9.67
N ASN A 119 9.90 39.51 10.55
CA ASN A 119 11.23 39.99 10.25
C ASN A 119 11.92 38.98 9.33
N ALA A 120 12.42 39.42 8.21
CA ALA A 120 13.15 38.58 7.28
C ALA A 120 14.45 39.24 6.82
N THR A 121 15.50 38.45 6.69
CA THR A 121 16.80 38.89 6.22
C THR A 121 17.07 38.39 4.81
N THR A 122 17.41 39.28 3.90
CA THR A 122 17.74 38.93 2.52
C THR A 122 18.99 38.07 2.47
N LEU A 123 18.91 36.91 1.83
CA LEU A 123 20.01 35.95 1.70
C LEU A 123 20.95 36.34 0.54
N VAL A 124 22.25 36.25 0.76
CA VAL A 124 23.30 36.56 -0.24
C VAL A 124 23.83 35.25 -0.81
N GLU A 125 23.94 35.17 -2.10
CA GLU A 125 24.55 34.03 -2.78
C GLU A 125 26.09 34.11 -2.65
N PRO A 126 26.80 33.01 -2.35
CA PRO A 126 28.26 32.99 -2.26
C PRO A 126 28.89 33.19 -3.65
N GLU A 127 30.06 33.81 -3.68
CA GLU A 127 30.88 33.88 -4.89
C GLU A 127 31.47 32.49 -5.20
N GLU A 128 31.32 32.01 -6.41
CA GLU A 128 31.73 30.67 -6.85
C GLU A 128 32.51 30.76 -8.17
N ASP A 129 33.22 29.69 -8.53
CA ASP A 129 34.00 29.62 -9.78
C ASP A 129 33.12 29.74 -11.02
N PRO A 130 33.25 30.80 -11.84
CA PRO A 130 32.38 31.03 -13.01
C PRO A 130 32.52 29.95 -14.09
N VAL A 131 33.68 29.30 -14.22
CA VAL A 131 33.95 28.31 -15.25
C VAL A 131 33.21 27.01 -14.95
N GLU A 132 33.19 26.62 -13.69
CA GLU A 132 32.48 25.41 -13.24
C GLU A 132 30.96 25.59 -13.36
N ILE A 133 30.46 26.76 -12.95
CA ILE A 133 29.02 27.10 -13.05
C ILE A 133 28.58 27.14 -14.52
N GLU A 134 29.36 27.70 -15.42
CA GLU A 134 29.05 27.76 -16.84
C GLU A 134 28.96 26.34 -17.46
N ALA A 135 29.87 25.45 -17.09
CA ALA A 135 29.84 24.07 -17.58
C ALA A 135 28.59 23.32 -17.09
N LEU A 136 28.25 23.49 -15.80
CA LEU A 136 27.01 22.91 -15.23
C LEU A 136 25.74 23.51 -15.86
N ALA A 137 25.70 24.81 -16.06
CA ALA A 137 24.57 25.50 -16.67
C ALA A 137 24.28 24.97 -18.09
N ARG A 138 25.31 24.75 -18.91
CA ARG A 138 25.17 24.15 -20.24
C ARG A 138 24.59 22.72 -20.17
N SER A 139 25.05 21.92 -19.20
CA SER A 139 24.52 20.57 -18.97
C SER A 139 23.06 20.62 -18.52
N VAL A 140 22.71 21.51 -17.59
CA VAL A 140 21.35 21.72 -17.09
C VAL A 140 20.39 22.09 -18.24
N VAL A 141 20.78 22.99 -19.13
CA VAL A 141 19.96 23.38 -20.29
C VAL A 141 19.73 22.18 -21.23
N ALA A 142 20.75 21.36 -21.49
CA ALA A 142 20.60 20.17 -22.33
C ALA A 142 19.68 19.12 -21.70
N ASP A 143 19.81 18.87 -20.38
CA ASP A 143 18.95 17.94 -19.67
C ASP A 143 17.51 18.48 -19.56
N PHE A 144 17.34 19.79 -19.38
CA PHE A 144 16.04 20.43 -19.36
C PHE A 144 15.34 20.34 -20.73
N GLU A 145 16.06 20.47 -21.82
CA GLU A 145 15.53 20.23 -23.18
C GLU A 145 15.02 18.78 -23.32
N ASN A 146 15.79 17.79 -22.83
CA ASN A 146 15.38 16.39 -22.86
C ASN A 146 14.14 16.14 -21.98
N TYR A 147 14.11 16.75 -20.80
CA TYR A 147 12.97 16.67 -19.88
C TYR A 147 11.69 17.24 -20.50
N VAL A 148 11.75 18.43 -21.08
CA VAL A 148 10.60 19.07 -21.75
C VAL A 148 10.13 18.27 -22.98
N LYS A 149 11.03 17.69 -23.77
CA LYS A 149 10.67 16.79 -24.89
C LYS A 149 9.86 15.57 -24.44
N LEU A 150 10.08 15.09 -23.22
CA LEU A 150 9.36 13.95 -22.66
C LEU A 150 8.09 14.37 -21.90
N ASN A 151 8.10 15.54 -21.27
CA ASN A 151 7.00 16.07 -20.46
C ASN A 151 6.09 17.00 -21.28
N LYS A 152 4.98 16.47 -21.80
CA LYS A 152 4.03 17.22 -22.63
C LYS A 152 3.27 18.35 -21.91
N LYS A 153 3.45 18.50 -20.59
CA LYS A 153 2.78 19.57 -19.82
C LYS A 153 3.52 20.90 -19.86
N ILE A 154 4.77 20.90 -20.32
CA ILE A 154 5.61 22.11 -20.41
C ILE A 154 5.68 22.54 -21.86
N SER A 155 5.48 23.86 -22.10
CA SER A 155 5.62 24.41 -23.46
C SER A 155 7.08 24.35 -23.93
N PRO A 156 7.36 23.95 -25.18
CA PRO A 156 8.70 23.98 -25.75
C PRO A 156 9.36 25.36 -25.76
N GLU A 157 8.59 26.45 -25.73
CA GLU A 157 9.08 27.83 -25.70
C GLU A 157 9.89 28.14 -24.46
N VAL A 158 9.60 27.43 -23.33
CA VAL A 158 10.33 27.59 -22.06
C VAL A 158 11.80 27.20 -22.21
N VAL A 159 12.12 26.21 -23.05
CA VAL A 159 13.51 25.80 -23.33
C VAL A 159 14.28 26.91 -24.02
N GLY A 160 13.66 27.55 -25.04
CA GLY A 160 14.27 28.68 -25.74
C GLY A 160 14.51 29.87 -24.82
N ALA A 161 13.58 30.16 -23.91
CA ALA A 161 13.72 31.21 -22.90
C ALA A 161 14.82 30.88 -21.89
N ALA A 162 14.91 29.64 -21.40
CA ALA A 162 15.94 29.21 -20.46
C ALA A 162 17.34 29.27 -21.06
N GLY A 163 17.50 28.91 -22.36
CA GLY A 163 18.79 28.99 -23.06
C GLY A 163 19.28 30.41 -23.37
N GLN A 164 18.46 31.43 -23.15
CA GLN A 164 18.81 32.84 -23.33
C GLN A 164 19.10 33.58 -22.02
N ILE A 165 19.08 32.85 -20.88
CA ILE A 165 19.35 33.43 -19.54
C ILE A 165 20.84 33.43 -19.32
N ASP A 166 21.46 34.60 -19.25
CA ASP A 166 22.90 34.79 -18.95
C ASP A 166 23.22 34.68 -17.46
N ASP A 167 22.24 34.90 -16.60
CA ASP A 167 22.36 34.78 -15.14
C ASP A 167 22.09 33.32 -14.72
N TYR A 168 23.14 32.64 -14.24
CA TYR A 168 23.04 31.22 -13.87
C TYR A 168 22.20 30.98 -12.62
N SER A 169 22.09 31.94 -11.69
CA SER A 169 21.18 31.90 -10.56
C SER A 169 19.71 31.88 -11.04
N LYS A 170 19.39 32.80 -11.93
CA LYS A 170 18.08 32.88 -12.56
C LYS A 170 17.75 31.64 -13.43
N LEU A 171 18.75 31.08 -14.10
CA LEU A 171 18.61 29.84 -14.87
C LEU A 171 18.21 28.68 -13.94
N ALA A 172 18.95 28.49 -12.84
CA ALA A 172 18.67 27.43 -11.87
C ALA A 172 17.25 27.54 -11.30
N ASP A 173 16.83 28.76 -10.95
CA ASP A 173 15.48 29.03 -10.41
C ASP A 173 14.39 28.84 -11.46
N THR A 174 14.63 29.22 -12.70
CA THR A 174 13.69 29.00 -13.80
C THR A 174 13.47 27.51 -14.05
N VAL A 175 14.54 26.73 -14.11
CA VAL A 175 14.45 25.27 -14.27
C VAL A 175 13.70 24.67 -13.08
N ALA A 176 14.07 25.01 -11.84
CA ALA A 176 13.43 24.51 -10.61
C ALA A 176 11.92 24.74 -10.59
N SER A 177 11.49 25.93 -11.06
CA SER A 177 10.05 26.27 -11.11
C SER A 177 9.24 25.33 -11.99
N HIS A 178 9.82 24.85 -13.10
CA HIS A 178 9.17 23.98 -14.08
C HIS A 178 9.30 22.49 -13.80
N LEU A 179 10.12 22.05 -12.81
CA LEU A 179 10.21 20.64 -12.45
C LEU A 179 8.94 20.16 -11.76
N ALA A 180 8.47 18.96 -12.11
CA ALA A 180 7.30 18.32 -11.54
C ALA A 180 7.64 17.55 -10.25
N ILE A 181 8.39 18.16 -9.36
CA ILE A 181 8.81 17.62 -8.06
C ILE A 181 7.88 18.08 -6.94
N LYS A 182 7.96 17.43 -5.77
CA LYS A 182 7.12 17.73 -4.60
C LYS A 182 7.49 19.06 -3.95
N ILE A 183 6.54 19.66 -3.23
CA ILE A 183 6.75 20.94 -2.52
C ILE A 183 7.96 20.93 -1.58
N PRO A 184 8.18 19.90 -0.73
CA PRO A 184 9.39 19.85 0.10
C PRO A 184 10.68 19.88 -0.69
N GLU A 185 10.72 19.22 -1.86
CA GLU A 185 11.89 19.19 -2.74
C GLU A 185 12.13 20.56 -3.42
N LYS A 186 11.05 21.25 -3.83
CA LYS A 186 11.14 22.64 -4.33
C LYS A 186 11.60 23.60 -3.24
N GLN A 187 11.12 23.43 -2.02
CA GLN A 187 11.52 24.23 -0.89
C GLN A 187 12.99 24.02 -0.52
N ASP A 188 13.46 22.78 -0.60
CA ASP A 188 14.87 22.45 -0.42
C ASP A 188 15.74 23.19 -1.46
N MET A 189 15.32 23.19 -2.73
CA MET A 189 15.99 23.96 -3.78
C MET A 189 15.97 25.48 -3.52
N LEU A 190 14.87 26.04 -3.00
CA LEU A 190 14.80 27.47 -2.66
C LEU A 190 15.78 27.82 -1.52
N SER A 191 16.02 26.89 -0.60
CA SER A 191 16.89 27.09 0.58
C SER A 191 18.38 27.00 0.24
N ILE A 192 18.76 26.45 -0.90
CA ILE A 192 20.16 26.32 -1.34
C ILE A 192 20.64 27.66 -1.90
N LEU A 193 21.66 28.27 -1.28
CA LEU A 193 22.24 29.56 -1.70
C LEU A 193 23.28 29.40 -2.81
N SER A 194 24.08 28.33 -2.78
CA SER A 194 25.08 28.00 -3.80
C SER A 194 24.41 27.74 -5.15
N VAL A 195 24.78 28.52 -6.17
CA VAL A 195 24.27 28.38 -7.55
C VAL A 195 24.68 27.03 -8.12
N ARG A 196 25.91 26.62 -7.87
CA ARG A 196 26.44 25.31 -8.26
C ARG A 196 25.59 24.18 -7.68
N ALA A 197 25.38 24.20 -6.36
CA ALA A 197 24.62 23.15 -5.70
C ALA A 197 23.13 23.10 -6.17
N ARG A 198 22.54 24.23 -6.53
CA ARG A 198 21.20 24.29 -7.14
C ARG A 198 21.18 23.66 -8.53
N LEU A 199 22.16 23.95 -9.38
CA LEU A 199 22.28 23.36 -10.69
C LEU A 199 22.49 21.85 -10.63
N GLU A 200 23.38 21.37 -9.74
CA GLU A 200 23.61 19.94 -9.49
C GLU A 200 22.33 19.24 -9.00
N LYS A 201 21.60 19.88 -8.09
CA LYS A 201 20.35 19.37 -7.56
C LYS A 201 19.25 19.31 -8.63
N ALA A 202 19.16 20.34 -9.48
CA ALA A 202 18.24 20.36 -10.62
C ALA A 202 18.52 19.24 -11.61
N MET A 203 19.79 18.99 -11.93
CA MET A 203 20.21 17.85 -12.78
C MET A 203 19.76 16.53 -12.19
N SER A 204 20.03 16.29 -10.91
CA SER A 204 19.66 15.06 -10.21
C SER A 204 18.12 14.81 -10.25
N PHE A 205 17.31 15.84 -10.03
CA PHE A 205 15.87 15.73 -10.15
C PHE A 205 15.42 15.48 -11.59
N MET A 206 16.00 16.16 -12.58
CA MET A 206 15.70 15.94 -14.00
C MET A 206 16.05 14.52 -14.45
N GLU A 207 17.19 13.99 -14.04
CA GLU A 207 17.63 12.63 -14.39
C GLU A 207 16.64 11.59 -13.84
N SER A 208 16.20 11.76 -12.59
CA SER A 208 15.19 10.92 -11.96
C SER A 208 13.85 10.98 -12.72
N GLU A 209 13.36 12.19 -13.01
CA GLU A 209 12.09 12.40 -13.73
C GLU A 209 12.14 11.91 -15.18
N ILE A 210 13.25 12.14 -15.88
CA ILE A 210 13.48 11.64 -17.25
C ILE A 210 13.39 10.10 -17.25
N SER A 211 14.00 9.44 -16.27
CA SER A 211 13.96 7.99 -16.14
C SER A 211 12.53 7.48 -15.96
N VAL A 212 11.73 8.12 -15.11
CA VAL A 212 10.31 7.81 -14.90
C VAL A 212 9.49 8.01 -16.17
N LEU A 213 9.65 9.17 -16.84
CA LEU A 213 8.93 9.50 -18.07
C LEU A 213 9.29 8.55 -19.23
N GLN A 214 10.55 8.10 -19.31
CA GLN A 214 10.97 7.09 -20.30
C GLN A 214 10.29 5.74 -20.05
N VAL A 215 10.19 5.32 -18.80
CA VAL A 215 9.48 4.09 -18.42
C VAL A 215 7.99 4.22 -18.76
N GLU A 216 7.34 5.33 -18.40
CA GLU A 216 5.95 5.59 -18.80
C GLU A 216 5.74 5.54 -20.32
N LYS A 217 6.61 6.19 -21.08
CA LYS A 217 6.57 6.17 -22.55
C LYS A 217 6.70 4.75 -23.10
N ARG A 218 7.59 3.94 -22.49
CA ARG A 218 7.79 2.52 -22.88
C ARG A 218 6.55 1.69 -22.56
N ILE A 219 5.93 1.91 -21.39
CA ILE A 219 4.68 1.24 -21.01
C ILE A 219 3.56 1.64 -21.96
N ARG A 220 3.35 2.94 -22.21
CA ARG A 220 2.33 3.43 -23.15
C ARG A 220 2.54 2.89 -24.55
N SER A 221 3.79 2.83 -25.04
CA SER A 221 4.08 2.26 -26.37
C SER A 221 3.84 0.75 -26.43
N ARG A 222 4.11 0.02 -25.33
CA ARG A 222 3.80 -1.41 -25.22
C ARG A 222 2.28 -1.64 -25.24
N VAL A 223 1.53 -0.87 -24.46
CA VAL A 223 0.06 -0.94 -24.43
C VAL A 223 -0.51 -0.58 -25.81
N LYS A 224 0.00 0.49 -26.44
CA LYS A 224 -0.43 0.89 -27.79
C LYS A 224 -0.14 -0.20 -28.82
N ARG A 225 1.06 -0.80 -28.82
CA ARG A 225 1.38 -1.93 -29.69
C ARG A 225 0.51 -3.16 -29.44
N GLN A 226 0.18 -3.43 -28.18
CA GLN A 226 -0.72 -4.52 -27.83
C GLN A 226 -2.13 -4.26 -28.36
N MET A 227 -2.62 -3.02 -28.23
CA MET A 227 -3.90 -2.60 -28.81
C MET A 227 -3.87 -2.63 -30.35
N GLU A 228 -2.81 -2.10 -30.97
CA GLU A 228 -2.64 -2.14 -32.42
C GLU A 228 -2.52 -3.57 -32.96
N LYS A 229 -1.85 -4.47 -32.21
CA LYS A 229 -1.77 -5.89 -32.57
C LYS A 229 -3.15 -6.55 -32.49
N THR A 230 -3.88 -6.32 -31.41
CA THR A 230 -5.24 -6.85 -31.25
C THR A 230 -6.21 -6.27 -32.30
N GLN A 231 -6.07 -4.97 -32.59
CA GLN A 231 -6.85 -4.29 -33.60
C GLN A 231 -6.49 -4.78 -35.02
N ARG A 232 -5.22 -5.06 -35.27
CA ARG A 232 -4.74 -5.61 -36.56
C ARG A 232 -5.14 -7.07 -36.72
N GLU A 233 -5.08 -7.88 -35.68
CA GLU A 233 -5.61 -9.26 -35.67
C GLU A 233 -7.12 -9.27 -35.90
N TYR A 234 -7.85 -8.34 -35.31
CA TYR A 234 -9.29 -8.15 -35.56
C TYR A 234 -9.53 -7.72 -37.02
N TYR A 235 -8.78 -6.73 -37.52
CA TYR A 235 -8.91 -6.23 -38.89
C TYR A 235 -8.52 -7.28 -39.93
N LEU A 236 -7.47 -8.07 -39.68
CA LEU A 236 -7.06 -9.19 -40.55
C LEU A 236 -8.08 -10.32 -40.52
N ASN A 237 -8.70 -10.62 -39.37
CA ASN A 237 -9.79 -11.58 -39.28
C ASN A 237 -11.06 -11.08 -39.99
N GLU A 238 -11.35 -9.80 -39.92
CA GLU A 238 -12.45 -9.18 -40.69
C GLU A 238 -12.15 -9.12 -42.20
N GLN A 239 -10.89 -8.79 -42.58
CA GLN A 239 -10.48 -8.90 -43.98
C GLN A 239 -10.52 -10.34 -44.50
N MET A 240 -10.08 -11.31 -43.69
CA MET A 240 -10.18 -12.73 -44.07
C MET A 240 -11.62 -13.18 -44.23
N LYS A 241 -12.52 -12.72 -43.36
CA LYS A 241 -13.97 -12.93 -43.49
C LYS A 241 -14.55 -12.21 -44.74
N ALA A 242 -14.08 -10.96 -45.01
CA ALA A 242 -14.50 -10.20 -46.17
C ALA A 242 -14.01 -10.85 -47.50
N ILE A 243 -12.78 -11.33 -47.52
CA ILE A 243 -12.18 -12.04 -48.67
C ILE A 243 -12.86 -13.41 -48.85
N GLN A 244 -13.17 -14.13 -47.77
CA GLN A 244 -13.97 -15.34 -47.84
C GLN A 244 -15.42 -15.07 -48.34
N LYS A 245 -15.91 -13.85 -48.10
CA LYS A 245 -17.22 -13.38 -48.54
C LYS A 245 -17.23 -12.92 -50.00
N GLU A 246 -16.12 -12.38 -50.51
CA GLU A 246 -15.96 -12.01 -51.94
C GLU A 246 -15.72 -13.23 -52.86
N LEU A 247 -15.21 -14.34 -52.27
CA LEU A 247 -15.02 -15.61 -53.01
C LEU A 247 -16.27 -16.54 -53.02
N GLY A 248 -17.37 -16.17 -52.34
CA GLY A 248 -18.62 -16.91 -52.29
C GLY A 248 -19.83 -16.01 -52.26
N ASP A 249 -20.55 -15.98 -53.31
CA ASP A 249 -21.91 -15.58 -53.61
C ASP A 249 -22.65 -14.44 -52.84
N GLY A 250 -23.24 -13.58 -53.60
CA GLY A 250 -24.01 -12.37 -53.30
C GLY A 250 -25.39 -12.50 -52.60
N GLU A 251 -25.61 -13.48 -51.72
CA GLU A 251 -26.88 -13.68 -50.96
C GLU A 251 -26.79 -13.46 -49.45
N ASP A 252 -25.59 -13.25 -48.86
CA ASP A 252 -25.29 -13.36 -47.44
C ASP A 252 -25.87 -12.26 -46.50
N GLY A 253 -26.19 -11.08 -46.99
CA GLY A 253 -26.75 -10.03 -46.13
C GLY A 253 -28.20 -10.25 -45.65
N ARG A 254 -28.99 -11.03 -46.39
CA ARG A 254 -30.34 -11.43 -45.99
C ARG A 254 -30.30 -12.66 -45.06
N ASP A 255 -29.28 -13.49 -45.23
CA ASP A 255 -29.12 -14.72 -44.45
C ASP A 255 -28.68 -14.42 -43.01
N GLU A 256 -27.72 -13.47 -42.80
CA GLU A 256 -27.24 -13.07 -41.48
C GLU A 256 -28.35 -12.50 -40.57
N ALA A 257 -29.22 -11.64 -41.12
CA ALA A 257 -30.35 -11.09 -40.36
C ALA A 257 -31.40 -12.16 -40.04
N ALA A 258 -31.56 -13.17 -40.88
CA ALA A 258 -32.41 -14.32 -40.64
C ALA A 258 -31.80 -15.25 -39.57
N GLU A 259 -30.49 -15.47 -39.60
CA GLU A 259 -29.77 -16.25 -38.59
C GLU A 259 -29.87 -15.58 -37.20
N LEU A 260 -29.65 -14.26 -37.12
CA LEU A 260 -29.82 -13.52 -35.86
C LEU A 260 -31.25 -13.60 -35.34
N GLU A 261 -32.26 -13.51 -36.21
CA GLU A 261 -33.65 -13.66 -35.81
C GLU A 261 -33.93 -15.07 -35.26
N GLU A 262 -33.38 -16.10 -35.88
CA GLU A 262 -33.51 -17.48 -35.40
C GLU A 262 -32.81 -17.66 -34.05
N ARG A 263 -31.66 -17.10 -33.88
CA ARG A 263 -30.91 -17.06 -32.59
C ARG A 263 -31.71 -16.34 -31.50
N ILE A 264 -32.36 -15.20 -31.80
CA ILE A 264 -33.23 -14.48 -30.88
C ILE A 264 -34.43 -15.37 -30.47
N LYS A 265 -35.05 -16.10 -31.41
CA LYS A 265 -36.16 -17.02 -31.10
C LYS A 265 -35.72 -18.20 -30.24
N LYS A 266 -34.52 -18.74 -30.49
CA LYS A 266 -33.96 -19.88 -29.72
C LYS A 266 -33.46 -19.51 -28.34
N THR A 267 -33.06 -18.25 -28.12
CA THR A 267 -32.51 -17.80 -26.85
C THR A 267 -33.61 -17.39 -25.87
N LYS A 268 -33.56 -17.88 -24.64
CA LYS A 268 -34.55 -17.58 -23.58
C LYS A 268 -34.33 -16.17 -22.99
N LEU A 269 -34.40 -15.14 -23.82
CA LEU A 269 -34.23 -13.75 -23.40
C LEU A 269 -35.35 -13.31 -22.42
N SER A 270 -35.05 -12.36 -21.52
CA SER A 270 -36.06 -11.62 -20.76
C SER A 270 -36.99 -10.86 -21.74
N LYS A 271 -38.14 -10.40 -21.25
CA LYS A 271 -39.10 -9.64 -22.10
C LYS A 271 -38.43 -8.39 -22.65
N GLU A 272 -37.79 -7.60 -21.78
CA GLU A 272 -37.06 -6.40 -22.13
C GLU A 272 -35.90 -6.66 -23.11
N ALA A 273 -35.07 -7.66 -22.85
CA ALA A 273 -33.95 -8.01 -23.71
C ALA A 273 -34.39 -8.47 -25.08
N ARG A 274 -35.55 -9.17 -25.15
CA ARG A 274 -36.16 -9.59 -26.43
C ARG A 274 -36.69 -8.42 -27.23
N GLU A 275 -37.40 -7.49 -26.59
CA GLU A 275 -37.91 -6.28 -27.24
C GLU A 275 -36.76 -5.44 -27.79
N LYS A 276 -35.70 -5.26 -27.00
CA LYS A 276 -34.47 -4.55 -27.40
C LYS A 276 -33.77 -5.26 -28.56
N ALA A 277 -33.64 -6.60 -28.51
CA ALA A 277 -33.03 -7.39 -29.59
C ALA A 277 -33.78 -7.23 -30.91
N HIS A 278 -35.11 -7.30 -30.88
CA HIS A 278 -35.91 -7.09 -32.06
C HIS A 278 -35.84 -5.67 -32.61
N ALA A 279 -35.82 -4.67 -31.75
CA ALA A 279 -35.63 -3.26 -32.14
C ALA A 279 -34.29 -3.03 -32.84
N GLU A 280 -33.20 -3.56 -32.27
CA GLU A 280 -31.87 -3.44 -32.85
C GLU A 280 -31.72 -4.25 -34.16
N LEU A 281 -32.35 -5.46 -34.25
CA LEU A 281 -32.40 -6.24 -35.49
C LEU A 281 -33.16 -5.50 -36.60
N LYS A 282 -34.26 -4.83 -36.24
CA LYS A 282 -35.02 -4.00 -37.19
C LYS A 282 -34.16 -2.85 -37.73
N LYS A 283 -33.39 -2.20 -36.85
CA LYS A 283 -32.42 -1.15 -37.27
C LYS A 283 -31.35 -1.71 -38.19
N LEU A 284 -30.76 -2.87 -37.83
CA LEU A 284 -29.73 -3.53 -38.62
C LEU A 284 -30.19 -3.82 -40.05
N ARG A 285 -31.45 -4.26 -40.23
CA ARG A 285 -32.04 -4.50 -41.55
C ARG A 285 -32.19 -3.26 -42.42
N GLN A 286 -32.25 -2.07 -41.79
CA GLN A 286 -32.41 -0.78 -42.49
C GLN A 286 -31.06 -0.11 -42.78
N MET A 287 -29.98 -0.58 -42.16
CA MET A 287 -28.65 -0.03 -42.32
C MET A 287 -27.90 -0.68 -43.49
N SER A 288 -26.98 0.08 -44.07
CA SER A 288 -26.04 -0.51 -45.02
C SER A 288 -25.13 -1.53 -44.32
N PRO A 289 -24.97 -2.75 -44.84
CA PRO A 289 -24.13 -3.79 -44.22
C PRO A 289 -22.69 -3.38 -43.93
N MET A 290 -22.17 -2.43 -44.71
CA MET A 290 -20.78 -1.92 -44.60
C MET A 290 -20.65 -0.72 -43.68
N SER A 291 -21.71 -0.23 -43.04
CA SER A 291 -21.65 0.92 -42.17
C SER A 291 -21.00 0.58 -40.81
N ALA A 292 -20.26 1.52 -40.23
CA ALA A 292 -19.70 1.37 -38.89
C ALA A 292 -20.78 1.13 -37.83
N GLU A 293 -21.94 1.76 -38.00
CA GLU A 293 -23.09 1.58 -37.10
C GLU A 293 -23.67 0.16 -37.16
N ALA A 294 -23.76 -0.45 -38.36
CA ALA A 294 -24.22 -1.84 -38.52
C ALA A 294 -23.25 -2.78 -37.76
N THR A 295 -21.94 -2.54 -37.79
CA THR A 295 -20.97 -3.31 -37.02
C THR A 295 -21.19 -3.18 -35.50
N VAL A 296 -21.50 -1.98 -35.00
CA VAL A 296 -21.81 -1.76 -33.58
C VAL A 296 -23.07 -2.52 -33.18
N VAL A 297 -24.14 -2.49 -34.00
CA VAL A 297 -25.39 -3.19 -33.71
C VAL A 297 -25.20 -4.71 -33.78
N ARG A 298 -24.41 -5.23 -34.73
CA ARG A 298 -24.04 -6.65 -34.78
C ARG A 298 -23.33 -7.10 -33.51
N ASN A 299 -22.28 -6.39 -33.14
CA ASN A 299 -21.53 -6.69 -31.92
C ASN A 299 -22.43 -6.66 -30.68
N TYR A 300 -23.33 -5.71 -30.60
CA TYR A 300 -24.31 -5.66 -29.50
C TYR A 300 -25.22 -6.91 -29.49
N LEU A 301 -25.81 -7.29 -30.62
CA LEU A 301 -26.64 -8.47 -30.71
C LEU A 301 -25.86 -9.74 -30.40
N ASP A 302 -24.64 -9.87 -30.89
CA ASP A 302 -23.76 -11.00 -30.57
C ASP A 302 -23.43 -11.09 -29.08
N TRP A 303 -23.15 -9.98 -28.41
CA TRP A 303 -23.00 -9.96 -26.97
C TRP A 303 -24.30 -10.38 -26.27
N LEU A 304 -25.41 -9.74 -26.57
CA LEU A 304 -26.71 -10.01 -25.96
C LEU A 304 -27.14 -11.49 -26.09
N LEU A 305 -26.92 -12.09 -27.27
CA LEU A 305 -27.27 -13.47 -27.54
C LEU A 305 -26.29 -14.52 -27.04
N SER A 306 -25.03 -14.10 -26.75
CA SER A 306 -23.99 -15.00 -26.27
C SER A 306 -24.01 -15.20 -24.75
N ILE A 307 -24.71 -14.36 -24.01
CA ILE A 307 -24.85 -14.47 -22.56
C ILE A 307 -25.80 -15.64 -22.22
N PRO A 308 -25.57 -16.34 -21.11
CA PRO A 308 -26.37 -17.54 -20.79
C PRO A 308 -27.71 -17.21 -20.14
N TRP A 309 -28.65 -16.71 -20.89
CA TRP A 309 -30.03 -16.47 -20.43
C TRP A 309 -30.72 -17.77 -20.00
N GLY A 310 -31.03 -17.89 -18.69
CA GLY A 310 -31.79 -19.02 -18.14
C GLY A 310 -31.15 -20.40 -18.29
N LYS A 311 -29.93 -20.51 -18.80
CA LYS A 311 -29.19 -21.78 -18.92
C LYS A 311 -28.51 -22.12 -17.61
N ARG A 312 -29.10 -22.98 -16.79
CA ARG A 312 -28.53 -23.37 -15.46
C ARG A 312 -27.80 -24.70 -15.53
N SER A 313 -26.71 -24.83 -14.73
CA SER A 313 -26.15 -26.13 -14.37
C SER A 313 -27.02 -26.80 -13.30
N LYS A 314 -26.99 -28.12 -13.25
CA LYS A 314 -27.65 -28.89 -12.16
C LYS A 314 -26.80 -28.68 -10.89
N VAL A 315 -27.37 -28.03 -9.90
CA VAL A 315 -26.73 -27.83 -8.61
C VAL A 315 -26.83 -29.13 -7.80
N LYS A 316 -25.72 -29.55 -7.24
CA LYS A 316 -25.64 -30.69 -6.30
C LYS A 316 -25.75 -30.11 -4.89
N ASN A 317 -26.70 -30.60 -4.11
CA ASN A 317 -26.93 -30.20 -2.72
C ASN A 317 -26.51 -31.31 -1.73
N ASP A 318 -25.54 -32.13 -2.12
CA ASP A 318 -25.02 -33.21 -1.29
C ASP A 318 -23.86 -32.67 -0.44
N LEU A 319 -24.10 -32.53 0.85
CA LEU A 319 -23.12 -32.03 1.80
C LEU A 319 -21.99 -33.04 2.05
N ASN A 320 -22.27 -34.34 2.01
CA ASN A 320 -21.22 -35.35 2.16
C ASN A 320 -20.23 -35.30 1.00
N LEU A 321 -20.74 -35.11 -0.21
CA LEU A 321 -19.89 -34.90 -1.38
C LEU A 321 -19.05 -33.62 -1.25
N ALA A 322 -19.61 -32.58 -0.62
CA ALA A 322 -18.88 -31.34 -0.39
C ALA A 322 -17.72 -31.53 0.59
N ASP A 323 -17.96 -32.27 1.70
CA ASP A 323 -16.92 -32.65 2.65
C ASP A 323 -15.82 -33.49 1.98
N GLU A 324 -16.21 -34.52 1.24
CA GLU A 324 -15.25 -35.38 0.51
C GLU A 324 -14.36 -34.59 -0.46
N VAL A 325 -14.93 -33.65 -1.22
CA VAL A 325 -14.18 -32.84 -2.20
C VAL A 325 -13.25 -31.87 -1.48
N LEU A 326 -13.72 -31.23 -0.40
CA LEU A 326 -12.90 -30.29 0.38
C LEU A 326 -11.73 -31.01 1.06
N ASP A 327 -11.98 -32.20 1.63
CA ASP A 327 -10.95 -33.03 2.28
C ASP A 327 -9.92 -33.59 1.30
N ALA A 328 -10.37 -34.01 0.13
CA ALA A 328 -9.47 -34.53 -0.90
C ALA A 328 -8.56 -33.46 -1.52
N GLU A 329 -9.04 -32.22 -1.62
CA GLU A 329 -8.31 -31.12 -2.28
C GLU A 329 -7.58 -30.18 -1.32
N HIS A 330 -7.94 -30.20 -0.01
CA HIS A 330 -7.35 -29.32 1.01
C HIS A 330 -7.02 -30.08 2.28
N TYR A 331 -5.73 -30.13 2.61
CA TYR A 331 -5.28 -30.70 3.87
C TYR A 331 -5.40 -29.69 5.01
N GLY A 332 -5.88 -30.11 6.17
CA GLY A 332 -6.14 -29.25 7.31
C GLY A 332 -7.32 -28.30 7.07
N LEU A 333 -7.32 -27.16 7.72
CA LEU A 333 -8.37 -26.12 7.61
C LEU A 333 -9.77 -26.60 8.05
N GLU A 334 -9.86 -27.51 9.03
CA GLU A 334 -11.11 -28.15 9.44
C GLU A 334 -12.22 -27.11 9.74
N LYS A 335 -11.95 -26.13 10.59
CA LYS A 335 -12.91 -25.05 10.91
C LYS A 335 -13.36 -24.24 9.69
N VAL A 336 -12.49 -24.05 8.69
CA VAL A 336 -12.82 -23.34 7.45
C VAL A 336 -13.74 -24.20 6.60
N LYS A 337 -13.47 -25.50 6.50
CA LYS A 337 -14.31 -26.47 5.79
C LYS A 337 -15.68 -26.57 6.42
N ASP A 338 -15.75 -26.73 7.75
CA ASP A 338 -17.01 -26.76 8.50
C ASP A 338 -17.87 -25.52 8.21
N ARG A 339 -17.29 -24.34 8.27
CA ARG A 339 -18.01 -23.08 7.96
C ARG A 339 -18.47 -23.02 6.50
N ILE A 340 -17.68 -23.53 5.57
CA ILE A 340 -18.08 -23.60 4.16
C ILE A 340 -19.27 -24.57 4.02
N VAL A 341 -19.24 -25.74 4.68
CA VAL A 341 -20.31 -26.73 4.63
C VAL A 341 -21.59 -26.21 5.30
N GLU A 342 -21.47 -25.53 6.45
CA GLU A 342 -22.60 -24.84 7.08
C GLU A 342 -23.26 -23.83 6.12
N TYR A 343 -22.44 -23.02 5.45
CA TYR A 343 -22.92 -22.08 4.43
C TYR A 343 -23.66 -22.81 3.29
N LEU A 344 -23.07 -23.88 2.77
CA LEU A 344 -23.69 -24.69 1.71
C LEU A 344 -24.99 -25.36 2.18
N ALA A 345 -25.07 -25.77 3.45
CA ALA A 345 -26.28 -26.37 4.04
C ALA A 345 -27.44 -25.36 4.05
N VAL A 346 -27.18 -24.11 4.42
CA VAL A 346 -28.19 -23.04 4.35
C VAL A 346 -28.64 -22.79 2.91
N GLN A 347 -27.68 -22.75 1.98
CA GLN A 347 -27.97 -22.56 0.55
C GLN A 347 -28.80 -23.71 -0.04
N ALA A 348 -28.53 -24.94 0.38
CA ALA A 348 -29.28 -26.13 -0.09
C ALA A 348 -30.76 -26.12 0.30
N ARG A 349 -31.09 -25.46 1.42
CA ARG A 349 -32.49 -25.31 1.89
C ARG A 349 -33.22 -24.11 1.33
N SER A 350 -32.51 -23.14 0.80
CA SER A 350 -33.08 -21.92 0.24
C SER A 350 -33.38 -22.07 -1.25
N THR A 351 -34.56 -21.64 -1.68
CA THR A 351 -34.91 -21.59 -3.11
C THR A 351 -34.24 -20.46 -3.88
N LYS A 352 -33.77 -19.43 -3.19
CA LYS A 352 -32.98 -18.32 -3.74
C LYS A 352 -31.72 -18.15 -2.90
N ILE A 353 -30.64 -17.77 -3.53
CA ILE A 353 -29.40 -17.42 -2.83
C ILE A 353 -29.66 -16.12 -2.06
N LYS A 354 -30.10 -16.25 -0.82
CA LYS A 354 -30.31 -15.16 0.13
C LYS A 354 -29.40 -15.43 1.32
N GLY A 355 -28.44 -14.61 1.52
CA GLY A 355 -27.49 -14.71 2.64
C GLY A 355 -26.25 -13.88 2.40
N PRO A 356 -25.41 -13.73 3.42
CA PRO A 356 -24.16 -13.02 3.26
C PRO A 356 -23.27 -13.71 2.23
N ILE A 357 -22.40 -12.97 1.61
CA ILE A 357 -21.44 -13.45 0.61
C ILE A 357 -20.25 -14.04 1.34
N LEU A 358 -19.83 -15.23 0.95
CA LEU A 358 -18.67 -15.87 1.53
C LEU A 358 -17.39 -15.11 1.18
N CYS A 359 -16.67 -14.59 2.19
CA CYS A 359 -15.41 -13.89 2.04
C CYS A 359 -14.26 -14.68 2.73
N LEU A 360 -13.33 -15.18 1.92
CA LEU A 360 -12.16 -15.90 2.40
C LEU A 360 -10.99 -14.92 2.62
N VAL A 361 -10.65 -14.64 3.87
CA VAL A 361 -9.60 -13.68 4.24
C VAL A 361 -8.39 -14.39 4.85
N GLY A 362 -7.20 -14.07 4.39
CA GLY A 362 -5.98 -14.65 4.94
C GLY A 362 -4.74 -14.36 4.09
N PRO A 363 -3.55 -14.75 4.55
CA PRO A 363 -2.30 -14.46 3.86
C PRO A 363 -2.23 -15.10 2.46
N PRO A 364 -1.33 -14.62 1.61
CA PRO A 364 -1.16 -15.20 0.28
C PRO A 364 -0.68 -16.65 0.35
N GLY A 365 -1.20 -17.50 -0.55
CA GLY A 365 -0.77 -18.88 -0.67
C GLY A 365 -1.41 -19.88 0.30
N VAL A 366 -2.46 -19.49 1.06
CA VAL A 366 -3.20 -20.40 1.96
C VAL A 366 -4.35 -21.14 1.27
N GLY A 367 -4.51 -21.02 -0.05
CA GLY A 367 -5.50 -21.80 -0.78
C GLY A 367 -6.85 -21.15 -0.99
N LYS A 368 -7.04 -19.84 -0.75
CA LYS A 368 -8.32 -19.13 -0.93
C LYS A 368 -8.98 -19.37 -2.29
N THR A 369 -8.22 -19.16 -3.35
CA THR A 369 -8.70 -19.32 -4.74
C THR A 369 -8.98 -20.80 -5.09
N SER A 370 -8.21 -21.74 -4.52
CA SER A 370 -8.46 -23.18 -4.71
C SER A 370 -9.69 -23.64 -3.94
N LEU A 371 -9.93 -23.16 -2.72
CA LEU A 371 -11.15 -23.44 -1.96
C LEU A 371 -12.41 -23.04 -2.74
N ALA A 372 -12.42 -21.84 -3.32
CA ALA A 372 -13.56 -21.41 -4.16
C ALA A 372 -13.78 -22.34 -5.36
N ARG A 373 -12.72 -22.87 -5.96
CA ARG A 373 -12.81 -23.85 -7.05
C ARG A 373 -13.39 -25.19 -6.56
N SER A 374 -12.95 -25.64 -5.38
CA SER A 374 -13.46 -26.88 -4.76
C SER A 374 -14.94 -26.75 -4.39
N ILE A 375 -15.37 -25.58 -3.91
CA ILE A 375 -16.80 -25.29 -3.68
C ILE A 375 -17.59 -25.37 -4.99
N ALA A 376 -17.07 -24.82 -6.09
CA ALA A 376 -17.74 -24.92 -7.40
C ALA A 376 -17.87 -26.38 -7.86
N LYS A 377 -16.82 -27.18 -7.69
CA LYS A 377 -16.82 -28.61 -8.03
C LYS A 377 -17.80 -29.40 -7.16
N ALA A 378 -17.81 -29.15 -5.86
CA ALA A 378 -18.73 -29.79 -4.92
C ALA A 378 -20.20 -29.52 -5.25
N THR A 379 -20.52 -28.26 -5.57
CA THR A 379 -21.89 -27.83 -5.92
C THR A 379 -22.27 -28.10 -7.38
N GLY A 380 -21.33 -28.55 -8.23
CA GLY A 380 -21.59 -28.77 -9.67
C GLY A 380 -21.83 -27.48 -10.44
N ARG A 381 -21.35 -26.34 -9.93
CA ARG A 381 -21.43 -25.05 -10.60
C ARG A 381 -20.23 -24.82 -11.51
N GLU A 382 -20.43 -24.12 -12.61
CA GLU A 382 -19.30 -23.63 -13.41
C GLU A 382 -18.51 -22.58 -12.62
N TYR A 383 -17.18 -22.64 -12.72
CA TYR A 383 -16.29 -21.73 -12.01
C TYR A 383 -15.82 -20.58 -12.89
N VAL A 384 -15.99 -19.35 -12.42
CA VAL A 384 -15.50 -18.15 -13.08
C VAL A 384 -14.75 -17.29 -12.07
N ARG A 385 -13.63 -16.72 -12.49
CA ARG A 385 -12.80 -15.83 -11.67
C ARG A 385 -12.65 -14.47 -12.31
N MET A 386 -12.86 -13.41 -11.52
CA MET A 386 -12.54 -12.03 -11.85
C MET A 386 -11.60 -11.48 -10.78
N SER A 387 -10.45 -10.93 -11.18
CA SER A 387 -9.57 -10.22 -10.26
C SER A 387 -10.02 -8.77 -10.14
N LEU A 388 -10.17 -8.30 -8.89
CA LEU A 388 -10.50 -6.91 -8.55
C LEU A 388 -9.24 -6.11 -8.22
N GLY A 389 -8.09 -6.76 -8.07
CA GLY A 389 -6.82 -6.09 -7.81
C GLY A 389 -6.43 -5.17 -8.96
N GLY A 390 -6.37 -3.86 -8.67
CA GLY A 390 -6.04 -2.83 -9.64
C GLY A 390 -7.22 -2.25 -10.42
N VAL A 391 -8.46 -2.70 -10.18
CA VAL A 391 -9.67 -2.08 -10.70
C VAL A 391 -9.88 -0.73 -10.00
N ARG A 392 -10.06 0.33 -10.78
CA ARG A 392 -10.25 1.71 -10.30
C ARG A 392 -11.44 2.41 -10.93
N ASP A 393 -11.92 1.91 -12.08
CA ASP A 393 -13.01 2.48 -12.86
C ASP A 393 -14.25 1.60 -12.75
N GLU A 394 -15.38 2.21 -12.41
CA GLU A 394 -16.70 1.55 -12.37
C GLU A 394 -17.05 0.89 -13.71
N ALA A 395 -16.62 1.47 -14.82
CA ALA A 395 -16.85 0.96 -16.15
C ALA A 395 -16.19 -0.42 -16.40
N GLU A 396 -15.17 -0.79 -15.64
CA GLU A 396 -14.63 -2.16 -15.72
C GLU A 396 -15.64 -3.21 -15.23
N ILE A 397 -16.54 -2.84 -14.30
CA ILE A 397 -17.56 -3.72 -13.73
C ILE A 397 -18.82 -3.67 -14.56
N ARG A 398 -19.33 -2.45 -14.84
CA ARG A 398 -20.61 -2.19 -15.52
C ARG A 398 -20.51 -1.98 -17.03
N GLY A 399 -19.30 -1.92 -17.62
CA GLY A 399 -19.11 -1.66 -19.04
C GLY A 399 -19.21 -0.18 -19.42
N HIS A 400 -18.82 0.10 -20.64
CA HIS A 400 -18.92 1.44 -21.24
C HIS A 400 -20.18 1.55 -22.09
N ARG A 401 -20.78 2.74 -22.14
CA ARG A 401 -21.91 2.98 -23.06
C ARG A 401 -21.49 2.68 -24.51
N ARG A 402 -22.36 2.03 -25.24
CA ARG A 402 -22.12 1.54 -26.62
C ARG A 402 -21.91 2.64 -27.68
N THR A 403 -22.10 3.91 -27.33
CA THR A 403 -21.86 5.05 -28.22
C THR A 403 -20.41 5.19 -28.66
N TYR A 404 -19.48 4.57 -27.96
CA TYR A 404 -18.04 4.62 -28.29
C TYR A 404 -17.64 3.40 -29.13
N ILE A 405 -16.93 3.64 -30.23
CA ILE A 405 -16.38 2.56 -31.07
C ILE A 405 -15.36 1.75 -30.23
N GLY A 406 -15.55 0.43 -30.21
CA GLY A 406 -14.72 -0.45 -29.38
C GLY A 406 -15.21 -0.65 -27.94
N SER A 407 -16.36 -0.09 -27.56
CA SER A 407 -16.97 -0.35 -26.25
C SER A 407 -17.32 -1.84 -26.09
N MET A 408 -17.23 -2.32 -24.85
CA MET A 408 -17.53 -3.70 -24.48
C MET A 408 -18.32 -3.73 -23.17
N PRO A 409 -19.10 -4.82 -22.94
CA PRO A 409 -19.71 -5.05 -21.64
C PRO A 409 -18.68 -5.11 -20.51
N GLY A 410 -19.12 -4.85 -19.30
CA GLY A 410 -18.31 -4.97 -18.09
C GLY A 410 -17.80 -6.39 -17.86
N LYS A 411 -16.75 -6.51 -17.04
CA LYS A 411 -16.12 -7.80 -16.73
C LYS A 411 -17.09 -8.82 -16.13
N VAL A 412 -18.15 -8.37 -15.45
CA VAL A 412 -19.21 -9.26 -14.92
C VAL A 412 -19.89 -10.00 -16.06
N ILE A 413 -20.41 -9.28 -17.03
CA ILE A 413 -21.11 -9.86 -18.20
C ILE A 413 -20.14 -10.68 -19.07
N GLN A 414 -18.91 -10.21 -19.27
CA GLN A 414 -17.89 -10.98 -20.01
C GLN A 414 -17.61 -12.32 -19.33
N SER A 415 -17.58 -12.34 -18.01
CA SER A 415 -17.35 -13.54 -17.21
C SER A 415 -18.56 -14.48 -17.25
N MET A 416 -19.78 -13.96 -17.26
CA MET A 416 -21.00 -14.75 -17.45
C MET A 416 -21.03 -15.44 -18.83
N LYS A 417 -20.57 -14.72 -19.88
CA LYS A 417 -20.41 -15.33 -21.22
C LYS A 417 -19.41 -16.50 -21.19
N LYS A 418 -18.29 -16.37 -20.48
CA LYS A 418 -17.29 -17.45 -20.32
C LYS A 418 -17.86 -18.64 -19.56
N ALA A 419 -18.68 -18.40 -18.54
CA ALA A 419 -19.33 -19.45 -17.76
C ALA A 419 -20.33 -20.29 -18.57
N LYS A 420 -20.93 -19.74 -19.61
CA LYS A 420 -21.98 -20.39 -20.43
C LYS A 420 -23.20 -20.87 -19.63
N LYS A 421 -23.27 -20.53 -18.36
CA LYS A 421 -24.35 -20.87 -17.40
C LYS A 421 -24.75 -19.65 -16.61
N SER A 422 -26.01 -19.52 -16.24
CA SER A 422 -26.54 -18.37 -15.50
C SER A 422 -26.41 -18.51 -13.98
N ASN A 423 -25.93 -19.66 -13.49
CA ASN A 423 -25.76 -19.94 -12.07
C ASN A 423 -24.34 -20.43 -11.71
N PRO A 424 -23.26 -19.78 -12.21
CA PRO A 424 -21.91 -20.19 -11.87
C PRO A 424 -21.58 -19.86 -10.41
N LEU A 425 -20.47 -20.40 -9.93
CA LEU A 425 -19.74 -19.82 -8.82
C LEU A 425 -18.80 -18.74 -9.38
N PHE A 426 -19.00 -17.51 -8.92
CA PHE A 426 -18.26 -16.34 -9.37
C PHE A 426 -17.29 -15.90 -8.28
N LEU A 427 -16.01 -16.13 -8.49
CA LEU A 427 -14.97 -15.70 -7.59
C LEU A 427 -14.52 -14.27 -7.91
N LEU A 428 -14.68 -13.38 -6.96
CA LEU A 428 -14.14 -12.03 -6.95
C LEU A 428 -12.85 -12.02 -6.11
N ASP A 429 -11.71 -12.04 -6.78
CA ASP A 429 -10.41 -12.23 -6.16
C ASP A 429 -9.73 -10.89 -5.85
N GLU A 430 -9.10 -10.77 -4.68
CA GLU A 430 -8.37 -9.59 -4.20
C GLU A 430 -9.24 -8.33 -4.05
N ILE A 431 -10.39 -8.45 -3.37
CA ILE A 431 -11.34 -7.33 -3.17
C ILE A 431 -10.72 -6.20 -2.32
N ASP A 432 -9.78 -6.51 -1.44
CA ASP A 432 -9.04 -5.57 -0.61
C ASP A 432 -8.05 -4.68 -1.39
N LYS A 433 -7.81 -4.99 -2.67
CA LYS A 433 -6.89 -4.25 -3.55
C LYS A 433 -7.59 -3.36 -4.57
N MET A 434 -8.89 -3.17 -4.44
CA MET A 434 -9.61 -2.18 -5.24
C MET A 434 -9.16 -0.78 -4.83
N GLY A 435 -8.97 0.09 -5.84
CA GLY A 435 -8.68 1.50 -5.63
C GLY A 435 -9.91 2.35 -5.94
N GLN A 436 -10.00 3.52 -5.30
CA GLN A 436 -10.91 4.59 -5.70
C GLN A 436 -10.13 5.59 -6.56
N ASP A 437 -10.75 6.11 -7.61
CA ASP A 437 -10.21 7.16 -8.46
C ASP A 437 -11.32 8.19 -8.73
N PHE A 438 -10.95 9.39 -9.18
CA PHE A 438 -11.89 10.46 -9.58
C PHE A 438 -12.85 10.06 -10.72
N ARG A 439 -12.67 8.90 -11.34
CA ARG A 439 -13.49 8.35 -12.43
C ARG A 439 -14.67 7.51 -11.98
N GLY A 440 -14.84 7.28 -10.70
CA GLY A 440 -15.92 6.48 -10.14
C GLY A 440 -15.51 5.62 -8.96
N ASP A 441 -16.50 5.04 -8.31
CA ASP A 441 -16.33 4.12 -7.19
C ASP A 441 -16.71 2.69 -7.59
N PRO A 442 -15.72 1.82 -7.89
CA PRO A 442 -15.98 0.41 -8.19
C PRO A 442 -16.72 -0.34 -7.07
N SER A 443 -16.59 0.16 -5.82
CA SER A 443 -17.28 -0.47 -4.67
C SER A 443 -18.78 -0.32 -4.77
N SER A 444 -19.26 0.84 -5.22
CA SER A 444 -20.69 1.09 -5.46
C SER A 444 -21.26 0.19 -6.57
N ALA A 445 -20.50 -0.01 -7.66
CA ALA A 445 -20.89 -0.95 -8.71
C ALA A 445 -20.94 -2.39 -8.22
N LEU A 446 -20.01 -2.79 -7.35
CA LEU A 446 -20.01 -4.13 -6.75
C LEU A 446 -21.14 -4.32 -5.76
N LEU A 447 -21.58 -3.29 -5.04
CA LEU A 447 -22.75 -3.40 -4.17
C LEU A 447 -23.98 -3.84 -4.95
N GLU A 448 -24.24 -3.26 -6.13
CA GLU A 448 -25.37 -3.67 -6.98
C GLU A 448 -25.22 -5.12 -7.46
N VAL A 449 -24.02 -5.57 -7.79
CA VAL A 449 -23.76 -6.96 -8.19
C VAL A 449 -23.98 -7.93 -7.05
N LEU A 450 -23.56 -7.55 -5.84
CA LEU A 450 -23.48 -8.43 -4.68
C LEU A 450 -24.72 -8.38 -3.79
N ASP A 451 -25.50 -7.30 -3.84
CA ASP A 451 -26.70 -7.16 -3.02
C ASP A 451 -27.84 -8.05 -3.54
N PRO A 452 -28.33 -9.04 -2.77
CA PRO A 452 -29.43 -9.91 -3.20
C PRO A 452 -30.74 -9.17 -3.51
N GLU A 453 -30.92 -7.94 -3.02
CA GLU A 453 -32.09 -7.12 -3.32
C GLU A 453 -31.98 -6.42 -4.68
N GLN A 454 -30.77 -6.14 -5.15
CA GLN A 454 -30.50 -5.38 -6.38
C GLN A 454 -29.99 -6.25 -7.53
N ASN A 455 -29.30 -7.36 -7.25
CA ASN A 455 -28.62 -8.18 -8.26
C ASN A 455 -29.54 -8.88 -9.26
N SER A 456 -30.84 -8.98 -8.98
CA SER A 456 -31.83 -9.51 -9.91
C SER A 456 -32.10 -8.57 -11.11
N THR A 457 -31.78 -7.29 -10.97
CA THR A 457 -32.00 -6.21 -11.94
C THR A 457 -30.69 -5.52 -12.31
N PHE A 458 -29.56 -6.25 -12.27
CA PHE A 458 -28.25 -5.70 -12.62
C PHE A 458 -28.24 -5.17 -14.06
N MET A 459 -27.84 -3.91 -14.23
CA MET A 459 -27.80 -3.26 -15.54
C MET A 459 -26.36 -2.94 -15.96
N ASP A 460 -25.90 -3.59 -17.01
CA ASP A 460 -24.63 -3.26 -17.67
C ASP A 460 -24.85 -2.10 -18.64
N HIS A 461 -23.97 -1.11 -18.64
CA HIS A 461 -24.10 0.11 -19.44
C HIS A 461 -23.98 -0.14 -20.96
N TYR A 462 -23.34 -1.24 -21.36
CA TYR A 462 -23.26 -1.63 -22.77
C TYR A 462 -24.53 -2.34 -23.22
N LEU A 463 -25.05 -3.27 -22.39
CA LEU A 463 -26.22 -4.05 -22.72
C LEU A 463 -27.52 -3.24 -22.61
N GLU A 464 -27.59 -2.31 -21.67
CA GLU A 464 -28.78 -1.46 -21.39
C GLU A 464 -30.07 -2.27 -21.21
N VAL A 465 -29.95 -3.48 -20.67
CA VAL A 465 -31.07 -4.36 -20.27
C VAL A 465 -30.72 -5.05 -18.95
N GLU A 466 -31.76 -5.32 -18.16
CA GLU A 466 -31.58 -6.01 -16.89
C GLU A 466 -31.13 -7.46 -17.09
N TYR A 467 -30.13 -7.88 -16.31
CA TYR A 467 -29.62 -9.24 -16.26
C TYR A 467 -29.69 -9.80 -14.85
N ASP A 468 -30.40 -10.92 -14.67
CA ASP A 468 -30.60 -11.56 -13.36
C ASP A 468 -29.35 -12.33 -12.90
N LEU A 469 -28.67 -11.79 -11.89
CA LEU A 469 -27.53 -12.40 -11.19
C LEU A 469 -27.95 -13.14 -9.90
N SER A 470 -29.22 -13.21 -9.53
CA SER A 470 -29.69 -13.77 -8.26
C SER A 470 -29.38 -15.25 -8.07
N ASN A 471 -29.06 -15.96 -9.14
CA ASN A 471 -28.71 -17.39 -9.11
C ASN A 471 -27.18 -17.63 -9.12
N VAL A 472 -26.39 -16.58 -9.21
CA VAL A 472 -24.92 -16.63 -9.17
C VAL A 472 -24.49 -16.78 -7.72
N MET A 473 -23.60 -17.71 -7.45
CA MET A 473 -22.97 -17.85 -6.15
C MET A 473 -21.70 -17.03 -6.12
N PHE A 474 -21.72 -15.90 -5.44
CA PHE A 474 -20.54 -15.05 -5.27
C PHE A 474 -19.69 -15.53 -4.10
N VAL A 475 -18.39 -15.60 -4.32
CA VAL A 475 -17.37 -15.83 -3.31
C VAL A 475 -16.31 -14.77 -3.50
N THR A 476 -15.84 -14.16 -2.42
CA THR A 476 -14.81 -13.14 -2.45
C THR A 476 -13.53 -13.62 -1.75
N THR A 477 -12.38 -13.09 -2.15
CA THR A 477 -11.13 -13.31 -1.42
C THR A 477 -10.46 -11.98 -1.09
N ALA A 478 -9.81 -11.93 0.05
CA ALA A 478 -9.00 -10.79 0.48
C ALA A 478 -7.74 -11.29 1.20
N ASN A 479 -6.68 -10.49 1.17
CA ASN A 479 -5.51 -10.75 1.99
C ASN A 479 -5.64 -10.06 3.35
N THR A 480 -6.28 -8.90 3.40
CA THR A 480 -6.50 -8.08 4.59
C THR A 480 -7.98 -7.74 4.73
N LEU A 481 -8.35 -7.20 5.90
CA LEU A 481 -9.71 -6.68 6.14
C LEU A 481 -9.91 -5.24 5.66
N ASN A 482 -9.00 -4.71 4.87
CA ASN A 482 -9.14 -3.38 4.28
C ASN A 482 -10.16 -3.40 3.13
N ILE A 483 -11.41 -3.68 3.47
CA ILE A 483 -12.55 -3.77 2.56
C ILE A 483 -13.48 -2.60 2.89
N PRO A 484 -14.06 -1.90 1.90
CA PRO A 484 -15.06 -0.86 2.16
C PRO A 484 -16.19 -1.35 3.05
N GLY A 485 -16.53 -0.58 4.10
CA GLY A 485 -17.52 -0.96 5.11
C GLY A 485 -18.83 -1.50 4.55
N PRO A 486 -19.49 -0.80 3.59
CA PRO A 486 -20.75 -1.28 3.00
C PRO A 486 -20.67 -2.64 2.31
N LEU A 487 -19.50 -3.01 1.77
CA LEU A 487 -19.28 -4.35 1.21
C LEU A 487 -19.04 -5.37 2.31
N MET A 488 -18.29 -5.00 3.35
CA MET A 488 -17.97 -5.88 4.47
C MET A 488 -19.23 -6.30 5.24
N ASP A 489 -20.20 -5.42 5.43
CA ASP A 489 -21.48 -5.68 6.09
C ASP A 489 -22.34 -6.76 5.39
N ARG A 490 -22.06 -7.01 4.11
CA ARG A 490 -22.75 -8.05 3.30
C ARG A 490 -21.98 -9.35 3.22
N MET A 491 -20.85 -9.45 3.89
CA MET A 491 -19.94 -10.59 3.80
C MET A 491 -19.89 -11.42 5.07
N GLU A 492 -19.92 -12.72 4.91
CA GLU A 492 -19.55 -13.68 5.94
C GLU A 492 -18.04 -13.94 5.84
N ILE A 493 -17.28 -13.41 6.80
CA ILE A 493 -15.84 -13.46 6.81
C ILE A 493 -15.37 -14.78 7.40
N ILE A 494 -14.69 -15.59 6.60
CA ILE A 494 -13.97 -16.79 7.04
C ILE A 494 -12.47 -16.48 7.02
N ARG A 495 -11.87 -16.42 8.20
CA ARG A 495 -10.44 -16.20 8.35
C ARG A 495 -9.66 -17.48 8.15
N ILE A 496 -8.73 -17.48 7.23
CA ILE A 496 -7.81 -18.58 6.95
C ILE A 496 -6.43 -18.20 7.49
N ALA A 497 -6.00 -18.89 8.53
CA ALA A 497 -4.68 -18.70 9.10
C ALA A 497 -3.58 -19.34 8.23
N GLY A 498 -2.31 -19.06 8.56
CA GLY A 498 -1.18 -19.74 7.97
C GLY A 498 -1.09 -21.21 8.38
N TYR A 499 -0.30 -21.98 7.63
CA TYR A 499 -0.05 -23.39 7.87
C TYR A 499 1.11 -23.63 8.84
N THR A 500 1.00 -24.68 9.65
CA THR A 500 2.12 -25.23 10.43
C THR A 500 3.13 -25.92 9.50
N GLU A 501 4.32 -26.24 10.01
CA GLU A 501 5.33 -26.99 9.26
C GLU A 501 4.80 -28.35 8.81
N ASP A 502 4.10 -29.07 9.69
CA ASP A 502 3.57 -30.40 9.38
C ASP A 502 2.42 -30.33 8.36
N GLU A 503 1.55 -29.31 8.45
CA GLU A 503 0.54 -29.07 7.42
C GLU A 503 1.19 -28.75 6.06
N LYS A 504 2.22 -27.89 6.03
CA LYS A 504 2.97 -27.59 4.80
C LYS A 504 3.63 -28.84 4.21
N LEU A 505 4.18 -29.69 5.06
CA LEU A 505 4.78 -30.95 4.64
C LEU A 505 3.75 -31.88 3.97
N GLU A 506 2.58 -32.04 4.60
CA GLU A 506 1.52 -32.89 4.06
C GLU A 506 0.93 -32.27 2.77
N ILE A 507 0.74 -30.96 2.72
CA ILE A 507 0.33 -30.26 1.49
C ILE A 507 1.37 -30.46 0.38
N ALA A 508 2.66 -30.37 0.72
CA ALA A 508 3.74 -30.59 -0.25
C ALA A 508 3.69 -31.99 -0.82
N LYS A 509 3.53 -33.03 0.03
CA LYS A 509 3.47 -34.42 -0.40
C LYS A 509 2.23 -34.76 -1.24
N ARG A 510 1.05 -34.31 -0.78
CA ARG A 510 -0.25 -34.70 -1.38
C ARG A 510 -0.59 -33.89 -2.61
N HIS A 511 -0.20 -32.61 -2.66
CA HIS A 511 -0.67 -31.69 -3.69
C HIS A 511 0.44 -31.05 -4.51
N LEU A 512 1.46 -30.43 -3.87
CA LEU A 512 2.44 -29.62 -4.60
C LEU A 512 3.46 -30.47 -5.39
N LEU A 513 3.98 -31.52 -4.81
CA LEU A 513 4.95 -32.40 -5.47
C LEU A 513 4.32 -33.15 -6.66
N PRO A 514 3.13 -33.76 -6.54
CA PRO A 514 2.45 -34.36 -7.69
C PRO A 514 2.11 -33.32 -8.79
N LYS A 515 1.78 -32.11 -8.41
CA LYS A 515 1.58 -31.01 -9.35
C LYS A 515 2.88 -30.63 -10.06
N ALA A 516 3.97 -30.46 -9.33
CA ALA A 516 5.26 -30.12 -9.92
C ALA A 516 5.74 -31.19 -10.90
N ILE A 517 5.57 -32.47 -10.58
CA ILE A 517 5.88 -33.61 -11.46
C ILE A 517 5.06 -33.52 -12.76
N ARG A 518 3.76 -33.33 -12.66
CA ARG A 518 2.83 -33.24 -13.79
C ARG A 518 3.10 -32.03 -14.69
N ASP A 519 3.29 -30.85 -14.08
CA ASP A 519 3.48 -29.59 -14.80
C ASP A 519 4.83 -29.53 -15.55
N HIS A 520 5.79 -30.37 -15.16
CA HIS A 520 7.10 -30.48 -15.82
C HIS A 520 7.28 -31.77 -16.65
N ALA A 521 6.17 -32.46 -16.94
CA ALA A 521 6.15 -33.68 -17.74
C ALA A 521 7.11 -34.80 -17.23
N LEU A 522 7.32 -34.84 -15.93
CA LEU A 522 8.08 -35.90 -15.25
C LEU A 522 7.18 -37.09 -14.93
N GLN A 523 7.76 -38.30 -14.89
CA GLN A 523 7.06 -39.46 -14.36
C GLN A 523 7.32 -39.57 -12.84
N PRO A 524 6.41 -40.16 -12.06
CA PRO A 524 6.56 -40.29 -10.61
C PRO A 524 7.82 -41.08 -10.19
N LYS A 525 8.34 -41.94 -11.08
CA LYS A 525 9.57 -42.71 -10.85
C LYS A 525 10.86 -41.93 -11.19
N GLU A 526 10.74 -40.84 -11.94
CA GLU A 526 11.89 -40.06 -12.39
C GLU A 526 12.30 -38.99 -11.39
N PHE A 527 11.38 -38.54 -10.55
CA PHE A 527 11.67 -37.49 -9.60
C PHE A 527 11.02 -37.74 -8.24
N SER A 528 11.83 -37.64 -7.19
CA SER A 528 11.36 -37.78 -5.82
C SER A 528 12.12 -36.83 -4.88
N VAL A 529 11.42 -36.35 -3.86
CA VAL A 529 11.99 -35.50 -2.80
C VAL A 529 11.73 -36.20 -1.47
N SER A 530 12.78 -36.40 -0.69
CA SER A 530 12.64 -37.01 0.64
C SER A 530 11.91 -36.09 1.62
N GLU A 531 11.33 -36.69 2.67
CA GLU A 531 10.67 -35.90 3.72
C GLU A 531 11.63 -34.94 4.41
N GLY A 532 12.87 -35.37 4.72
CA GLY A 532 13.90 -34.50 5.29
C GLY A 532 14.22 -33.33 4.39
N ALA A 533 14.31 -33.52 3.06
CA ALA A 533 14.49 -32.45 2.11
C ALA A 533 13.28 -31.49 2.07
N LEU A 534 12.04 -31.99 2.13
CA LEU A 534 10.86 -31.14 2.21
C LEU A 534 10.86 -30.26 3.48
N ARG A 535 11.21 -30.84 4.63
CA ARG A 535 11.35 -30.10 5.89
C ARG A 535 12.48 -29.07 5.81
N ALA A 536 13.60 -29.39 5.21
CA ALA A 536 14.70 -28.46 4.97
C ALA A 536 14.25 -27.28 4.07
N ILE A 537 13.49 -27.56 3.00
CA ILE A 537 12.93 -26.48 2.14
C ILE A 537 12.03 -25.57 2.94
N ILE A 538 11.12 -26.12 3.74
CA ILE A 538 10.17 -25.33 4.54
C ILE A 538 10.92 -24.46 5.55
N ARG A 539 11.97 -24.99 6.19
CA ARG A 539 12.74 -24.30 7.24
C ARG A 539 13.73 -23.29 6.71
N SER A 540 14.57 -23.71 5.74
CA SER A 540 15.76 -22.95 5.36
C SER A 540 15.60 -22.21 4.02
N TYR A 541 14.63 -22.54 3.17
CA TYR A 541 14.47 -21.92 1.86
C TYR A 541 13.19 -21.11 1.70
N THR A 542 12.22 -21.25 2.61
CA THR A 542 10.95 -20.50 2.56
C THR A 542 10.62 -19.84 3.90
N ARG A 543 10.07 -18.60 3.82
CA ARG A 543 9.54 -17.86 4.98
C ARG A 543 8.21 -17.26 4.57
N GLU A 544 7.12 -17.97 4.85
CA GLU A 544 5.76 -17.59 4.45
C GLU A 544 4.70 -18.27 5.33
N ALA A 545 3.53 -17.63 5.44
CA ALA A 545 2.37 -18.23 6.11
C ALA A 545 1.73 -19.34 5.28
N GLY A 546 1.65 -19.19 3.97
CA GLY A 546 1.11 -20.15 3.02
C GLY A 546 2.14 -21.14 2.47
N VAL A 547 1.91 -21.58 1.23
CA VAL A 547 2.75 -22.57 0.52
C VAL A 547 3.19 -22.12 -0.88
N ARG A 548 3.07 -20.81 -1.20
CA ARG A 548 3.34 -20.29 -2.55
C ARG A 548 4.83 -20.32 -2.90
N ASN A 549 5.70 -19.98 -1.96
CA ASN A 549 7.14 -20.05 -2.17
C ASN A 549 7.63 -21.49 -2.12
N LEU A 550 7.07 -22.32 -1.25
CA LEU A 550 7.32 -23.75 -1.22
C LEU A 550 7.00 -24.40 -2.59
N GLU A 551 5.85 -24.06 -3.18
CA GLU A 551 5.50 -24.49 -4.53
C GLU A 551 6.54 -24.04 -5.57
N ARG A 552 7.02 -22.80 -5.50
CA ARG A 552 8.06 -22.27 -6.41
C ARG A 552 9.38 -23.00 -6.28
N GLU A 553 9.82 -23.30 -5.07
CA GLU A 553 11.06 -24.05 -4.85
C GLU A 553 10.91 -25.50 -5.33
N LEU A 554 9.76 -26.16 -5.12
CA LEU A 554 9.49 -27.49 -5.66
C LEU A 554 9.46 -27.49 -7.20
N MET A 555 8.86 -26.51 -7.83
CA MET A 555 8.90 -26.34 -9.29
C MET A 555 10.33 -26.08 -9.81
N LYS A 556 11.16 -25.36 -9.03
CA LYS A 556 12.58 -25.15 -9.36
C LYS A 556 13.35 -26.47 -9.31
N LEU A 557 13.12 -27.30 -8.30
CA LEU A 557 13.70 -28.65 -8.21
C LEU A 557 13.28 -29.50 -9.38
N ALA A 558 12.01 -29.54 -9.74
CA ALA A 558 11.50 -30.30 -10.88
C ALA A 558 12.16 -29.86 -12.19
N ARG A 559 12.30 -28.55 -12.45
CA ARG A 559 13.03 -28.07 -13.65
C ARG A 559 14.49 -28.50 -13.69
N LYS A 560 15.20 -28.45 -12.55
CA LYS A 560 16.58 -28.89 -12.48
C LYS A 560 16.69 -30.40 -12.68
N ALA A 561 15.76 -31.19 -12.13
CA ALA A 561 15.69 -32.64 -12.34
C ALA A 561 15.48 -32.97 -13.82
N VAL A 562 14.57 -32.33 -14.53
CA VAL A 562 14.40 -32.48 -16.00
C VAL A 562 15.72 -32.20 -16.73
N THR A 563 16.37 -31.09 -16.37
CA THR A 563 17.64 -30.69 -17.00
C THR A 563 18.73 -31.73 -16.77
N GLU A 564 18.81 -32.26 -15.55
CA GLU A 564 19.81 -33.29 -15.19
C GLU A 564 19.55 -34.62 -15.91
N ILE A 565 18.30 -35.11 -15.94
CA ILE A 565 17.88 -36.29 -16.64
C ILE A 565 18.27 -36.23 -18.13
N LEU A 566 17.96 -35.09 -18.76
CA LEU A 566 18.24 -34.90 -20.19
C LEU A 566 19.73 -34.75 -20.49
N LYS A 567 20.51 -34.07 -19.63
CA LYS A 567 21.96 -33.89 -19.86
C LYS A 567 22.78 -35.11 -19.52
N THR A 568 22.47 -35.82 -18.43
CA THR A 568 23.30 -36.91 -17.91
C THR A 568 22.75 -38.28 -18.25
N LYS A 569 21.59 -38.40 -18.91
CA LYS A 569 20.86 -39.63 -19.20
C LYS A 569 20.57 -40.49 -17.94
N LYS A 570 20.52 -39.87 -16.76
CA LYS A 570 20.08 -40.52 -15.52
C LYS A 570 18.62 -40.93 -15.66
N LYS A 571 18.25 -42.08 -15.08
CA LYS A 571 16.87 -42.58 -15.10
C LYS A 571 16.00 -41.94 -14.04
N SER A 572 16.58 -41.39 -12.98
CA SER A 572 15.86 -40.74 -11.90
C SER A 572 16.75 -39.78 -11.12
N VAL A 573 16.13 -38.77 -10.53
CA VAL A 573 16.74 -37.78 -9.63
C VAL A 573 16.02 -37.87 -8.28
N LYS A 574 16.80 -38.09 -7.21
CA LYS A 574 16.31 -38.11 -5.83
C LYS A 574 16.94 -36.94 -5.08
N VAL A 575 16.11 -36.01 -4.61
CA VAL A 575 16.54 -34.91 -3.77
C VAL A 575 16.41 -35.32 -2.30
N THR A 576 17.52 -35.19 -1.58
CA THR A 576 17.65 -35.51 -0.16
C THR A 576 18.16 -34.27 0.59
N GLU A 577 18.12 -34.33 1.91
CA GLU A 577 18.66 -33.24 2.75
C GLU A 577 20.17 -33.00 2.48
N ALA A 578 20.91 -34.04 2.14
CA ALA A 578 22.36 -33.96 1.90
C ALA A 578 22.75 -33.31 0.55
N ASN A 579 21.84 -33.27 -0.42
CA ASN A 579 22.13 -32.76 -1.77
C ASN A 579 21.23 -31.59 -2.20
N ILE A 580 20.43 -31.09 -1.29
CA ILE A 580 19.46 -29.99 -1.59
C ILE A 580 20.19 -28.70 -2.01
N ASP A 581 21.38 -28.46 -1.45
CA ASP A 581 22.19 -27.26 -1.74
C ASP A 581 22.66 -27.23 -3.20
N ASP A 582 22.91 -28.40 -3.83
CA ASP A 582 23.27 -28.52 -5.25
C ASP A 582 22.14 -27.99 -6.15
N TYR A 583 20.90 -28.12 -5.69
CA TYR A 583 19.71 -27.72 -6.45
C TYR A 583 19.20 -26.30 -6.09
N LEU A 584 19.13 -25.97 -4.82
CA LEU A 584 18.54 -24.71 -4.39
C LEU A 584 19.58 -23.62 -4.10
N GLY A 585 20.83 -24.02 -3.88
CA GLY A 585 21.94 -23.16 -3.46
C GLY A 585 21.96 -22.99 -1.93
N VAL A 586 22.70 -22.01 -1.45
CA VAL A 586 22.89 -21.76 0.00
C VAL A 586 21.55 -21.53 0.69
N GLU A 587 21.42 -21.99 1.91
CA GLU A 587 20.27 -21.71 2.76
C GLU A 587 19.98 -20.22 2.85
N LYS A 588 18.72 -19.86 2.64
CA LYS A 588 18.26 -18.46 2.65
C LYS A 588 17.94 -17.97 4.05
N PHE A 589 17.49 -18.87 4.92
CA PHE A 589 17.03 -18.57 6.26
C PHE A 589 17.66 -19.55 7.24
N ARG A 590 18.11 -19.04 8.37
CA ARG A 590 18.58 -19.88 9.48
C ARG A 590 17.40 -20.18 10.38
N PHE A 591 17.15 -21.46 10.61
CA PHE A 591 16.07 -21.92 11.46
C PHE A 591 16.59 -22.20 12.87
N GLY A 592 15.88 -21.72 13.89
CA GLY A 592 16.12 -22.11 15.28
C GLY A 592 17.39 -21.56 15.94
N GLN A 593 18.07 -20.61 15.34
CA GLN A 593 19.15 -19.92 16.04
C GLN A 593 18.60 -18.84 16.95
N ILE A 594 18.29 -19.24 18.19
CA ILE A 594 18.29 -18.30 19.31
C ILE A 594 19.77 -17.96 19.50
N ASP A 595 20.19 -16.78 19.04
CA ASP A 595 21.59 -16.34 19.15
C ASP A 595 21.98 -16.21 20.62
N GLY A 596 23.08 -16.88 20.97
CA GLY A 596 23.91 -16.50 22.11
C GLY A 596 23.42 -16.93 23.48
N GLU A 597 23.92 -16.19 24.44
CA GLU A 597 23.64 -16.27 25.87
C GLU A 597 22.51 -15.33 26.25
N ASP A 598 22.00 -15.44 27.49
CA ASP A 598 21.04 -14.48 28.06
C ASP A 598 21.70 -13.09 28.12
N GLN A 599 21.05 -12.08 27.53
CA GLN A 599 21.65 -10.76 27.37
C GLN A 599 20.85 -9.67 28.07
N VAL A 600 21.57 -8.65 28.55
CA VAL A 600 20.94 -7.47 29.13
C VAL A 600 20.38 -6.58 28.00
N GLY A 601 19.11 -6.20 28.12
CA GLY A 601 18.45 -5.30 27.19
C GLY A 601 18.04 -5.92 25.86
N VAL A 602 18.22 -7.23 25.65
CA VAL A 602 17.77 -7.92 24.42
C VAL A 602 16.57 -8.78 24.73
N VAL A 603 15.45 -8.48 24.08
CA VAL A 603 14.15 -9.13 24.29
C VAL A 603 13.57 -9.63 22.98
N THR A 604 13.01 -10.83 23.00
CA THR A 604 12.27 -11.39 21.86
C THR A 604 10.78 -11.09 22.01
N GLY A 605 10.26 -10.20 21.18
CA GLY A 605 8.85 -9.97 20.99
C GLY A 605 8.27 -10.83 19.87
N LEU A 606 6.95 -10.82 19.73
CA LEU A 606 6.22 -11.51 18.65
C LEU A 606 5.42 -10.50 17.83
N ALA A 607 5.72 -10.41 16.54
CA ALA A 607 5.01 -9.58 15.58
C ALA A 607 4.11 -10.41 14.67
N TRP A 608 3.07 -9.79 14.18
CA TRP A 608 2.23 -10.32 13.10
C TRP A 608 2.41 -9.47 11.84
N THR A 609 2.59 -10.12 10.70
CA THR A 609 2.74 -9.49 9.41
C THR A 609 1.82 -10.15 8.39
N GLU A 610 1.62 -9.54 7.23
CA GLU A 610 0.82 -10.12 6.13
C GLU A 610 1.35 -11.47 5.64
N VAL A 611 2.61 -11.78 5.89
CA VAL A 611 3.24 -13.06 5.53
C VAL A 611 3.25 -14.09 6.67
N GLY A 612 2.71 -13.72 7.83
CA GLY A 612 2.59 -14.56 9.02
C GLY A 612 3.23 -13.95 10.26
N GLY A 613 3.43 -14.76 11.31
CA GLY A 613 4.12 -14.33 12.52
C GLY A 613 5.65 -14.28 12.33
N GLU A 614 6.31 -13.36 13.03
CA GLU A 614 7.75 -13.18 13.05
C GLU A 614 8.25 -12.94 14.47
N LEU A 615 9.51 -13.34 14.74
CA LEU A 615 10.20 -12.94 15.96
C LEU A 615 10.69 -11.49 15.79
N LEU A 616 10.49 -10.68 16.81
CA LEU A 616 10.88 -9.29 16.85
C LEU A 616 11.95 -9.11 17.90
N THR A 617 13.19 -8.96 17.52
CA THR A 617 14.25 -8.61 18.47
C THR A 617 14.11 -7.14 18.85
N ILE A 618 14.19 -6.86 20.14
CA ILE A 618 14.18 -5.52 20.72
C ILE A 618 15.48 -5.38 21.51
N GLU A 619 16.27 -4.40 21.16
CA GLU A 619 17.54 -4.11 21.80
C GLU A 619 17.47 -2.78 22.53
N GLY A 620 17.89 -2.76 23.79
CA GLY A 620 17.98 -1.56 24.60
C GLY A 620 19.39 -1.35 25.09
N VAL A 621 19.85 -0.11 25.11
CA VAL A 621 21.11 0.29 25.72
C VAL A 621 20.89 1.53 26.57
N MET A 622 21.65 1.65 27.64
CA MET A 622 21.70 2.82 28.53
C MET A 622 23.08 3.46 28.47
N MET A 623 23.10 4.77 28.31
CA MET A 623 24.35 5.56 28.22
C MET A 623 24.27 6.80 29.12
N PRO A 624 25.44 7.41 29.52
CA PRO A 624 25.43 8.69 30.20
C PRO A 624 24.69 9.75 29.39
N GLY A 625 23.78 10.51 30.01
CA GLY A 625 22.98 11.50 29.32
C GLY A 625 22.14 12.39 30.23
N LYS A 626 21.04 12.91 29.73
CA LYS A 626 20.14 13.84 30.42
C LYS A 626 18.71 13.33 30.51
N GLY A 627 18.48 12.02 30.50
CA GLY A 627 17.18 11.40 30.62
C GLY A 627 16.42 11.29 29.26
N ARG A 628 17.15 11.38 28.14
CA ARG A 628 16.51 11.29 26.83
C ARG A 628 16.21 9.83 26.47
N MET A 629 14.99 9.59 25.99
CA MET A 629 14.65 8.32 25.32
C MET A 629 14.75 8.48 23.80
N THR A 630 15.57 7.65 23.17
CA THR A 630 15.72 7.56 21.71
C THR A 630 15.14 6.25 21.23
N VAL A 631 14.41 6.29 20.12
CA VAL A 631 13.79 5.11 19.55
C VAL A 631 14.12 5.04 18.06
N THR A 632 14.60 3.88 17.60
CA THR A 632 14.95 3.65 16.19
C THR A 632 14.44 2.30 15.68
N GLY A 633 14.33 2.09 14.37
CA GLY A 633 13.90 0.82 13.75
C GLY A 633 12.70 0.93 12.83
N ASN A 634 12.47 2.11 12.21
CA ASN A 634 11.33 2.36 11.29
C ASN A 634 9.98 2.06 11.94
N LEU A 635 9.76 2.60 13.15
CA LEU A 635 8.55 2.41 13.93
C LEU A 635 7.50 3.48 13.59
N ARG A 636 6.27 3.05 13.40
CA ARG A 636 5.11 3.94 13.25
C ARG A 636 4.60 4.44 14.60
N ASP A 637 3.63 5.33 14.57
CA ASP A 637 3.23 6.12 15.74
C ASP A 637 2.66 5.27 16.88
N VAL A 638 1.81 4.27 16.61
CA VAL A 638 1.25 3.38 17.65
C VAL A 638 2.34 2.63 18.42
N MET A 639 3.40 2.19 17.73
CA MET A 639 4.52 1.51 18.41
C MET A 639 5.35 2.49 19.22
N LYS A 640 5.55 3.74 18.76
CA LYS A 640 6.23 4.80 19.55
C LYS A 640 5.45 5.16 20.81
N GLU A 641 4.12 5.26 20.72
CA GLU A 641 3.24 5.46 21.88
C GLU A 641 3.36 4.32 22.86
N SER A 642 3.38 3.08 22.40
CA SER A 642 3.57 1.89 23.23
C SER A 642 4.90 1.93 24.01
N ILE A 643 5.99 2.38 23.37
CA ILE A 643 7.29 2.56 24.03
C ILE A 643 7.21 3.67 25.08
N SER A 644 6.55 4.78 24.76
CA SER A 644 6.37 5.89 25.72
C SER A 644 5.56 5.48 26.93
N ALA A 645 4.52 4.67 26.71
CA ALA A 645 3.71 4.09 27.81
C ALA A 645 4.53 3.13 28.68
N ALA A 646 5.34 2.26 28.04
CA ALA A 646 6.25 1.34 28.73
C ALA A 646 7.28 2.10 29.60
N ALA A 647 7.92 3.13 29.04
CA ALA A 647 8.88 3.97 29.76
C ALA A 647 8.24 4.67 30.96
N SER A 648 7.05 5.24 30.77
CA SER A 648 6.30 5.91 31.84
C SER A 648 5.92 4.94 32.96
N TYR A 649 5.48 3.72 32.61
CA TYR A 649 5.19 2.67 33.56
C TYR A 649 6.43 2.29 34.38
N VAL A 650 7.57 2.02 33.73
CA VAL A 650 8.81 1.65 34.41
C VAL A 650 9.29 2.79 35.32
N ARG A 651 9.24 4.04 34.86
CA ARG A 651 9.61 5.21 35.66
C ARG A 651 8.72 5.36 36.89
N SER A 652 7.41 5.11 36.76
CA SER A 652 6.45 5.17 37.88
C SER A 652 6.66 4.08 38.94
N ARG A 653 7.35 2.98 38.59
CA ARG A 653 7.62 1.82 39.44
C ARG A 653 9.12 1.61 39.67
N ALA A 654 9.92 2.64 39.48
CA ALA A 654 11.38 2.58 39.60
C ALA A 654 11.85 1.88 40.90
N ILE A 655 11.29 2.29 42.02
CA ILE A 655 11.61 1.76 43.36
C ILE A 655 11.32 0.24 43.47
N ASP A 656 10.21 -0.19 42.92
CA ASP A 656 9.82 -1.61 42.91
C ASP A 656 10.79 -2.48 42.11
N PHE A 657 11.43 -1.88 41.08
CA PHE A 657 12.43 -2.53 40.24
C PHE A 657 13.87 -2.33 40.73
N GLY A 658 14.05 -1.74 41.92
CA GLY A 658 15.40 -1.50 42.45
C GLY A 658 16.18 -0.39 41.72
N VAL A 659 15.49 0.56 41.10
CA VAL A 659 16.08 1.67 40.35
C VAL A 659 15.86 2.99 41.07
N GLU A 660 16.94 3.70 41.35
CA GLU A 660 16.84 5.03 41.94
C GLU A 660 16.21 6.02 40.94
N PRO A 661 15.18 6.79 41.32
CA PRO A 661 14.51 7.73 40.41
C PRO A 661 15.45 8.72 39.70
N PRO A 662 16.51 9.28 40.31
CA PRO A 662 17.45 10.19 39.66
C PRO A 662 18.23 9.56 38.48
N LEU A 663 18.24 8.22 38.36
CA LEU A 663 18.92 7.53 37.27
C LEU A 663 18.30 7.89 35.91
N PHE A 664 16.98 8.06 35.87
CA PHE A 664 16.25 8.45 34.66
C PHE A 664 16.63 9.82 34.11
N ASP A 665 17.11 10.72 34.95
CA ASP A 665 17.51 12.08 34.56
C ASP A 665 19.01 12.18 34.23
N ARG A 666 19.81 11.14 34.58
CA ARG A 666 21.27 11.09 34.36
C ARG A 666 21.70 10.10 33.28
N ARG A 667 20.78 9.33 32.74
CA ARG A 667 21.05 8.31 31.74
C ARG A 667 20.07 8.44 30.57
N ASP A 668 20.62 8.39 29.37
CA ASP A 668 19.83 8.27 28.15
C ASP A 668 19.59 6.79 27.85
N ILE A 669 18.40 6.48 27.40
CA ILE A 669 17.99 5.14 26.99
C ILE A 669 17.75 5.14 25.48
N HIS A 670 18.37 4.21 24.79
CA HIS A 670 18.11 3.99 23.37
C HIS A 670 17.50 2.60 23.16
N VAL A 671 16.29 2.55 22.60
CA VAL A 671 15.64 1.32 22.20
C VAL A 671 15.67 1.21 20.68
N HIS A 672 16.24 0.12 20.19
CA HIS A 672 16.34 -0.19 18.77
C HIS A 672 15.57 -1.45 18.44
N VAL A 673 14.82 -1.43 17.33
CA VAL A 673 14.20 -2.62 16.77
C VAL A 673 14.81 -2.86 15.41
N PRO A 674 15.70 -3.85 15.27
CA PRO A 674 16.40 -4.17 14.02
C PRO A 674 15.46 -4.41 12.81
N GLU A 675 16.03 -4.57 11.62
CA GLU A 675 15.30 -4.72 10.34
C GLU A 675 14.50 -3.48 9.93
N GLY A 676 15.14 -2.32 9.88
CA GLY A 676 14.54 -1.03 9.51
C GLY A 676 13.96 -0.93 8.10
N ALA A 677 14.20 -1.93 7.24
CA ALA A 677 13.60 -2.00 5.89
C ALA A 677 12.08 -2.23 5.92
N THR A 678 11.55 -2.86 6.98
CA THR A 678 10.12 -3.15 7.13
C THR A 678 9.51 -2.21 8.17
N PRO A 679 8.50 -1.40 7.84
CA PRO A 679 7.78 -0.59 8.82
C PRO A 679 7.11 -1.48 9.86
N LYS A 680 7.26 -1.13 11.15
CA LYS A 680 6.67 -1.85 12.27
C LYS A 680 5.64 -0.98 12.97
N ASP A 681 4.47 -1.56 13.23
CA ASP A 681 3.37 -0.86 13.88
C ASP A 681 2.61 -1.78 14.84
N GLY A 682 1.90 -1.20 15.78
CA GLY A 682 1.02 -1.88 16.71
C GLY A 682 1.51 -1.87 18.16
N PRO A 683 0.56 -1.96 19.14
CA PRO A 683 0.85 -1.83 20.55
C PRO A 683 1.36 -3.13 21.21
N SER A 684 1.33 -4.26 20.48
CA SER A 684 1.56 -5.61 21.03
C SER A 684 2.99 -5.91 21.50
N ALA A 685 3.93 -4.99 21.29
CA ALA A 685 5.30 -5.10 21.80
C ALA A 685 5.48 -4.44 23.19
N GLY A 686 4.42 -3.89 23.79
CA GLY A 686 4.48 -3.10 25.01
C GLY A 686 5.15 -3.81 26.18
N ILE A 687 4.79 -5.07 26.45
CA ILE A 687 5.42 -5.84 27.53
C ILE A 687 6.88 -6.18 27.26
N ALA A 688 7.26 -6.37 26.00
CA ALA A 688 8.63 -6.60 25.60
C ALA A 688 9.49 -5.33 25.76
N MET A 689 8.90 -4.15 25.50
CA MET A 689 9.55 -2.85 25.74
C MET A 689 9.76 -2.60 27.25
N VAL A 690 8.77 -2.91 28.09
CA VAL A 690 8.93 -2.85 29.57
C VAL A 690 10.08 -3.74 30.02
N THR A 691 10.12 -4.99 29.54
CA THR A 691 11.17 -5.96 29.89
C THR A 691 12.55 -5.47 29.47
N ALA A 692 12.69 -4.93 28.24
CA ALA A 692 13.96 -4.37 27.76
C ALA A 692 14.42 -3.19 28.63
N ILE A 693 13.54 -2.26 28.94
CA ILE A 693 13.86 -1.08 29.76
C ILE A 693 14.22 -1.49 31.19
N VAL A 694 13.47 -2.40 31.82
CA VAL A 694 13.79 -2.90 33.16
C VAL A 694 15.14 -3.64 33.16
N SER A 695 15.39 -4.48 32.14
CA SER A 695 16.64 -5.23 32.04
C SER A 695 17.87 -4.30 31.95
N ILE A 696 17.84 -3.25 31.14
CA ILE A 696 18.97 -2.31 31.03
C ILE A 696 19.15 -1.45 32.25
N LEU A 697 18.09 -1.06 32.93
CA LEU A 697 18.18 -0.25 34.15
C LEU A 697 18.71 -1.06 35.36
N THR A 698 18.35 -2.34 35.42
CA THR A 698 18.75 -3.24 36.52
C THR A 698 20.05 -4.01 36.25
N GLY A 699 20.49 -4.06 34.97
CA GLY A 699 21.59 -4.90 34.53
C GLY A 699 21.29 -6.42 34.62
N ILE A 700 20.01 -6.80 34.68
CA ILE A 700 19.59 -8.22 34.75
C ILE A 700 19.35 -8.74 33.35
N PRO A 701 20.00 -9.85 32.93
CA PRO A 701 19.78 -10.44 31.61
C PRO A 701 18.36 -10.94 31.42
N VAL A 702 17.89 -10.90 30.17
CA VAL A 702 16.61 -11.52 29.76
C VAL A 702 16.90 -12.93 29.26
N ARG A 703 16.03 -13.87 29.60
CA ARG A 703 16.12 -15.26 29.12
C ARG A 703 15.92 -15.30 27.61
N LYS A 704 16.86 -15.93 26.92
CA LYS A 704 16.85 -16.08 25.44
C LYS A 704 15.76 -16.99 24.91
N ASP A 705 15.35 -17.98 25.71
CA ASP A 705 14.36 -19.02 25.34
C ASP A 705 12.91 -18.56 25.53
N ILE A 706 12.70 -17.29 25.90
CA ILE A 706 11.40 -16.70 26.14
C ILE A 706 11.04 -15.64 25.08
N ALA A 707 9.81 -15.67 24.64
CA ALA A 707 9.24 -14.61 23.81
C ALA A 707 7.94 -14.08 24.45
N MET A 708 7.55 -12.89 24.07
CA MET A 708 6.37 -12.27 24.66
C MET A 708 5.60 -11.38 23.70
N THR A 709 4.31 -11.23 23.94
CA THR A 709 3.44 -10.30 23.22
C THR A 709 2.33 -9.81 24.14
N GLY A 710 2.07 -8.52 24.10
CA GLY A 710 1.02 -7.88 24.90
C GLY A 710 1.12 -6.37 24.83
N GLU A 711 0.00 -5.68 24.83
CA GLU A 711 -0.07 -4.24 25.01
C GLU A 711 0.02 -3.90 26.50
N ILE A 712 0.64 -2.77 26.82
CA ILE A 712 0.82 -2.33 28.20
C ILE A 712 0.05 -1.05 28.47
N THR A 713 -0.59 -0.97 29.63
CA THR A 713 -1.17 0.28 30.15
C THR A 713 -0.22 0.99 31.11
N LEU A 714 -0.43 2.27 31.37
CA LEU A 714 0.35 3.06 32.34
C LEU A 714 0.26 2.50 33.78
N ARG A 715 -0.68 1.59 34.05
CA ARG A 715 -0.83 0.90 35.34
C ARG A 715 -0.26 -0.52 35.35
N GLY A 716 0.39 -0.95 34.24
CA GLY A 716 1.01 -2.26 34.14
C GLY A 716 0.08 -3.40 33.75
N ARG A 717 -1.19 -3.15 33.44
CA ARG A 717 -2.08 -4.21 32.92
C ARG A 717 -1.66 -4.61 31.53
N VAL A 718 -1.73 -5.90 31.26
CA VAL A 718 -1.46 -6.47 29.93
C VAL A 718 -2.78 -6.63 29.19
N LEU A 719 -2.92 -5.97 28.05
CA LEU A 719 -4.13 -5.99 27.23
C LEU A 719 -4.01 -7.00 26.08
N PRO A 720 -5.15 -7.51 25.59
CA PRO A 720 -5.20 -8.53 24.55
C PRO A 720 -4.67 -8.04 23.20
N ILE A 721 -4.21 -8.99 22.40
CA ILE A 721 -3.59 -8.74 21.08
C ILE A 721 -4.27 -9.58 20.01
N GLY A 722 -4.08 -9.18 18.74
CA GLY A 722 -4.49 -9.96 17.59
C GLY A 722 -3.39 -10.88 17.04
N GLY A 723 -3.78 -11.88 16.25
CA GLY A 723 -2.85 -12.75 15.51
C GLY A 723 -2.08 -13.71 16.43
N LEU A 724 -2.66 -14.20 17.52
CA LEU A 724 -1.99 -15.07 18.47
C LEU A 724 -1.50 -16.36 17.81
N LYS A 725 -2.29 -16.98 16.92
CA LYS A 725 -1.93 -18.22 16.25
C LYS A 725 -0.64 -18.07 15.45
N GLU A 726 -0.56 -17.01 14.64
CA GLU A 726 0.62 -16.73 13.80
C GLU A 726 1.86 -16.43 14.65
N LYS A 727 1.67 -15.72 15.75
CA LYS A 727 2.74 -15.39 16.71
C LYS A 727 3.30 -16.63 17.39
N LEU A 728 2.45 -17.53 17.85
CA LEU A 728 2.88 -18.81 18.47
C LEU A 728 3.56 -19.73 17.45
N LEU A 729 3.07 -19.76 16.21
CA LEU A 729 3.74 -20.48 15.13
C LEU A 729 5.14 -19.93 14.84
N ALA A 730 5.32 -18.59 14.92
CA ALA A 730 6.63 -17.99 14.77
C ALA A 730 7.57 -18.34 15.93
N ALA A 731 7.06 -18.30 17.17
CA ALA A 731 7.81 -18.68 18.34
C ALA A 731 8.31 -20.13 18.27
N LEU A 732 7.43 -21.08 17.91
CA LEU A 732 7.79 -22.49 17.73
C LEU A 732 8.84 -22.66 16.64
N ARG A 733 8.67 -22.02 15.48
CA ARG A 733 9.66 -22.04 14.38
C ARG A 733 11.00 -21.45 14.79
N GLY A 734 10.98 -20.39 15.60
CA GLY A 734 12.19 -19.73 16.11
C GLY A 734 12.91 -20.49 17.19
N GLY A 735 12.38 -21.63 17.67
CA GLY A 735 13.00 -22.42 18.73
C GLY A 735 12.77 -21.88 20.15
N ILE A 736 11.85 -20.93 20.32
CA ILE A 736 11.40 -20.43 21.63
C ILE A 736 10.79 -21.58 22.41
N LYS A 737 11.00 -21.60 23.71
CA LYS A 737 10.42 -22.61 24.63
C LYS A 737 9.22 -22.07 25.39
N THR A 738 9.30 -20.85 25.88
CA THR A 738 8.28 -20.23 26.70
C THR A 738 7.72 -18.98 26.03
N VAL A 739 6.38 -18.82 26.02
CA VAL A 739 5.75 -17.64 25.44
C VAL A 739 4.80 -17.01 26.47
N LEU A 740 4.98 -15.72 26.73
CA LEU A 740 4.07 -14.93 27.57
C LEU A 740 3.01 -14.26 26.70
N ILE A 741 1.74 -14.49 27.04
CA ILE A 741 0.59 -13.95 26.33
C ILE A 741 -0.34 -13.23 27.32
N PRO A 742 -1.16 -12.26 26.84
CA PRO A 742 -2.20 -11.67 27.70
C PRO A 742 -3.21 -12.73 28.17
N GLU A 743 -3.64 -12.65 29.45
CA GLU A 743 -4.64 -13.59 29.98
C GLU A 743 -5.93 -13.62 29.16
N GLU A 744 -6.40 -12.48 28.68
CA GLU A 744 -7.62 -12.40 27.87
C GLU A 744 -7.50 -13.15 26.54
N ASN A 745 -6.28 -13.42 26.06
CA ASN A 745 -6.04 -14.28 24.89
C ASN A 745 -5.96 -15.78 25.23
N ALA A 746 -6.10 -16.18 26.48
CA ALA A 746 -6.15 -17.61 26.84
C ALA A 746 -7.31 -18.35 26.16
N LYS A 747 -8.43 -17.66 25.91
CA LYS A 747 -9.56 -18.19 25.12
C LYS A 747 -9.17 -18.56 23.68
N ASP A 748 -8.24 -17.82 23.09
CA ASP A 748 -7.80 -18.03 21.70
C ASP A 748 -6.95 -19.31 21.58
N LEU A 749 -6.44 -19.88 22.68
CA LEU A 749 -5.72 -21.14 22.70
C LEU A 749 -6.58 -22.34 22.24
N ALA A 750 -7.90 -22.22 22.31
CA ALA A 750 -8.82 -23.21 21.76
C ALA A 750 -8.68 -23.34 20.22
N GLU A 751 -8.15 -22.32 19.56
CA GLU A 751 -7.95 -22.31 18.11
C GLU A 751 -6.53 -22.70 17.68
N ILE A 752 -5.63 -22.90 18.66
CA ILE A 752 -4.23 -23.24 18.40
C ILE A 752 -4.09 -24.75 18.20
N PRO A 753 -3.38 -25.21 17.15
CA PRO A 753 -3.11 -26.63 16.96
C PRO A 753 -2.36 -27.27 18.12
N ASP A 754 -2.66 -28.54 18.40
CA ASP A 754 -2.10 -29.24 19.57
C ASP A 754 -0.59 -29.42 19.50
N ASN A 755 -0.01 -29.57 18.30
CA ASN A 755 1.44 -29.64 18.10
C ASN A 755 2.14 -28.34 18.54
N VAL A 756 1.49 -27.18 18.39
CA VAL A 756 2.01 -25.89 18.86
C VAL A 756 1.89 -25.78 20.37
N LYS A 757 0.74 -26.16 20.93
CA LYS A 757 0.51 -26.15 22.40
C LYS A 757 1.46 -27.10 23.13
N ASN A 758 1.73 -28.25 22.55
CA ASN A 758 2.67 -29.24 23.13
C ASN A 758 4.15 -28.87 22.94
N GLY A 759 4.45 -28.02 21.96
CA GLY A 759 5.83 -27.59 21.65
C GLY A 759 6.24 -26.30 22.36
N LEU A 760 5.33 -25.59 23.01
CA LEU A 760 5.56 -24.32 23.70
C LEU A 760 4.97 -24.34 25.10
N GLU A 761 5.70 -23.84 26.08
CA GLU A 761 5.13 -23.46 27.38
C GLU A 761 4.47 -22.09 27.25
N ILE A 762 3.13 -22.04 27.25
CA ILE A 762 2.36 -20.82 27.07
C ILE A 762 1.86 -20.33 28.41
N ILE A 763 2.29 -19.16 28.84
CA ILE A 763 1.97 -18.59 30.15
C ILE A 763 1.10 -17.35 29.96
N PRO A 764 -0.19 -17.39 30.34
CA PRO A 764 -1.05 -16.21 30.40
C PRO A 764 -0.62 -15.27 31.52
N VAL A 765 -0.53 -13.96 31.26
CA VAL A 765 -0.12 -12.93 32.22
C VAL A 765 -1.13 -11.77 32.23
N LYS A 766 -1.39 -11.24 33.42
CA LYS A 766 -2.30 -10.10 33.66
C LYS A 766 -1.57 -8.78 33.78
N HIS A 767 -0.37 -8.84 34.34
CA HIS A 767 0.36 -7.67 34.77
C HIS A 767 1.83 -7.75 34.39
N ALA A 768 2.45 -6.60 34.12
CA ALA A 768 3.85 -6.51 33.73
C ALA A 768 4.81 -7.11 34.77
N ASN A 769 4.46 -7.09 36.05
CA ASN A 769 5.28 -7.71 37.10
C ASN A 769 5.40 -9.24 36.89
N GLU A 770 4.33 -9.90 36.43
CA GLU A 770 4.38 -11.32 36.09
C GLU A 770 5.29 -11.57 34.88
N VAL A 771 5.24 -10.66 33.89
CA VAL A 771 6.14 -10.72 32.73
C VAL A 771 7.60 -10.66 33.17
N ILE A 772 7.95 -9.69 33.99
CA ILE A 772 9.32 -9.51 34.54
C ILE A 772 9.77 -10.75 35.32
N LYS A 773 8.86 -11.33 36.11
CA LYS A 773 9.14 -12.55 36.92
C LYS A 773 9.58 -13.73 36.05
N HIS A 774 8.97 -13.90 34.88
CA HIS A 774 9.27 -15.02 33.97
C HIS A 774 10.39 -14.70 32.99
N ALA A 775 10.51 -13.45 32.57
CA ALA A 775 11.39 -13.03 31.50
C ALA A 775 12.84 -12.81 31.92
N LEU A 776 13.07 -12.31 33.13
CA LEU A 776 14.41 -12.05 33.66
C LEU A 776 15.01 -13.30 34.31
N VAL A 777 16.33 -13.42 34.23
CA VAL A 777 17.08 -14.53 34.86
C VAL A 777 16.96 -14.51 36.39
N ARG A 778 16.86 -13.33 36.99
CA ARG A 778 16.54 -13.11 38.39
C ARG A 778 15.60 -11.92 38.55
N GLN A 779 14.87 -11.87 39.63
CA GLN A 779 13.96 -10.75 39.88
C GLN A 779 14.73 -9.52 40.35
N PRO A 780 14.28 -8.29 39.95
CA PRO A 780 14.72 -7.05 40.57
C PRO A 780 14.34 -7.04 42.05
N GLU A 781 15.20 -6.54 42.90
CA GLU A 781 14.96 -6.35 44.35
C GLU A 781 14.51 -4.91 44.58
N PRO A 782 13.36 -4.67 45.18
CA PRO A 782 12.89 -3.34 45.54
C PRO A 782 13.87 -2.64 46.49
N ILE A 783 13.98 -1.32 46.29
CA ILE A 783 14.82 -0.48 47.18
C ILE A 783 13.96 0.48 48.02
N GLU A 784 14.42 0.81 49.22
CA GLU A 784 13.91 1.96 49.94
C GLU A 784 14.61 3.23 49.45
N TRP A 785 13.87 4.16 48.88
CA TRP A 785 14.40 5.41 48.43
C TRP A 785 13.58 6.57 49.00
N THR A 786 14.27 7.47 49.68
CA THR A 786 13.72 8.73 50.16
C THR A 786 14.31 9.88 49.37
N GLU A 787 13.43 10.75 48.90
CA GLU A 787 13.89 11.95 48.16
C GLU A 787 14.82 12.74 49.03
N PRO A 788 16.06 13.02 48.58
CA PRO A 788 16.98 13.86 49.33
C PRO A 788 16.30 15.18 49.66
N ALA A 789 16.29 15.60 50.92
CA ALA A 789 15.71 16.87 51.32
C ALA A 789 16.34 17.96 50.43
N HIS A 790 15.52 18.76 49.77
CA HIS A 790 15.97 19.92 49.02
C HIS A 790 16.81 20.77 49.95
N VAL A 791 18.12 20.71 49.87
CA VAL A 791 18.96 21.72 50.47
C VAL A 791 18.67 22.98 49.66
N PRO A 792 18.06 24.02 50.30
CA PRO A 792 17.88 25.28 49.58
C PRO A 792 19.26 25.74 49.17
N THR A 793 19.51 25.87 47.86
CA THR A 793 20.69 26.58 47.36
C THR A 793 20.60 27.95 47.98
N SER A 794 21.49 28.24 48.95
CA SER A 794 21.69 29.59 49.50
C SER A 794 21.84 30.53 48.31
N ASN A 795 20.95 31.49 48.21
CA ASN A 795 21.09 32.59 47.28
C ASN A 795 22.50 33.16 47.45
N PRO A 796 23.23 33.48 46.37
CA PRO A 796 24.43 34.28 46.48
C PRO A 796 24.04 35.57 47.21
N VAL A 797 24.71 35.84 48.30
CA VAL A 797 24.68 37.14 49.01
C VAL A 797 24.96 38.19 47.96
N GLU A 798 23.98 39.07 47.69
CA GLU A 798 24.22 40.31 46.97
C GLU A 798 25.20 41.08 47.78
N ASP A 799 26.48 41.13 47.35
CA ASP A 799 27.44 42.10 47.78
C ASP A 799 27.05 43.48 47.19
N ASP A 800 26.27 44.19 48.03
CA ASP A 800 26.08 45.61 47.86
C ASP A 800 27.41 46.31 48.11
N ALA A 801 28.22 46.46 47.05
CA ALA A 801 29.35 47.38 47.05
C ALA A 801 29.06 48.46 46.01
N ALA A 802 28.42 49.49 46.49
CA ALA A 802 28.43 50.78 45.83
C ALA A 802 29.82 51.19 45.42
N SER A 803 30.05 51.49 44.16
CA SER A 803 31.06 52.49 43.78
C SER A 803 30.57 53.31 42.61
N GLN A 804 30.04 54.47 42.95
CA GLN A 804 30.08 55.63 42.08
C GLN A 804 31.50 55.76 41.45
N ILE A 805 31.56 55.96 40.15
CA ILE A 805 32.46 56.99 39.53
C ILE A 805 31.89 57.29 38.13
N ALA A 806 31.64 58.57 37.92
CA ALA A 806 31.23 59.18 36.65
C ALA A 806 32.43 59.15 35.62
N HIS A 807 32.05 58.89 34.36
CA HIS A 807 32.33 59.83 33.26
C HIS A 807 31.57 59.33 32.05
#